data_570f67c2dac3a7e22a799b8f04ecf906
#
_entry.id   570f67c2dac3a7e22a799b8f04ecf906
#
_cell.length_a   1.000
_cell.length_b   1.000
_cell.length_c   1.000
_cell.angle_alpha   90.00
_cell.angle_beta   90.00
_cell.angle_gamma   90.00
#
_symmetry.space_group_name_H-M   'P 1'
#
loop_
_entity.id
_entity.type
_entity.pdbx_description
1 polymer ?
#
loop_
_entity_poly.entity_id
_entity_poly.type
_entity_poly.pdbx_seq_one_letter_code
_entity_poly.pdbx_strand_id
1 'polypeptide(L)'
;METLSAPLISLPNRSIANNNLHFRNHQILSTIDQCSSGKQLKQVHAQMLRTGLFFDPFSASKLIAASALKSSSTLEYARDMFDQIPHPNLYTWNTLIRAYASSPDPFQSFMIFLALLDEYDDLPNNFTFPFVIKAASELKASRVGRAVHGMAIKLSLGMDQYILNSLVRFYGACGDLNMAERLFEGISCKDVVSWNSMISAFAQGNCPEDALELFLKMEGANVMPNSVTMVGVLSACAKKLDLEFGRWVCSYIERKEIRVDLTLCNAMLDMYAKCGSIGDAEKLFDEMPERDVFSWTTMLDGYAKMGDFNAARKVFDEMPVKEIAAWNALISAYERNGKPKEALATFNELQLSKIAKPDEVTLVSSLSACAQLGTIDLGGWIHVYIKREGINLNGHLITSLIDMYAKCGALEKALEVFYAVEEKDVYVWSAMIAGLGMHGRGKAAIELLFKMQEAKVKPNDVTFMNVLCACSHAGLVDEGRALFHEMEPVYGVVPGAKHYACMVDILGRAGFLEEAMELINEMPTTPSASVWGALLGACSLHMNVELAELASDQLLKLEPRNHGAIVLLSNVYAKTGRWDKVSELRKLMRDSELKKEPGCSSVEVNGIVHEFLVGDNSHPLSRDIYSKLDEIAAKLKSVGYEPNKSHLLQLIEEDDVKEHALSLHSEKLAIAFGLISLAPSQPIRVVKNLRICGDCHEVAKLISRVYNQDILVQDRYRFHHFRDGHCSCMDYW
;
A
#
# COMPACT_ATOMS: atom_id res chain seq x y z
N MET A 1 52.07 -21.46 7.38
CA MET A 1 53.43 -20.91 7.22
C MET A 1 53.22 -19.43 6.97
N GLU A 2 53.51 -18.57 7.80
CA GLU A 2 54.35 -18.16 8.87
C GLU A 2 53.59 -17.22 9.78
N THR A 3 53.63 -17.50 11.05
CA THR A 3 53.10 -16.70 12.15
C THR A 3 54.03 -15.55 12.44
N LEU A 4 53.53 -14.32 12.39
CA LEU A 4 54.19 -13.17 12.98
C LEU A 4 53.53 -12.86 14.32
N SER A 5 54.16 -13.38 15.38
CA SER A 5 53.87 -13.02 16.78
C SER A 5 54.52 -11.70 17.08
N ALA A 6 53.69 -10.70 17.48
CA ALA A 6 54.17 -9.48 18.07
C ALA A 6 54.46 -9.72 19.58
N PRO A 7 55.49 -9.11 20.17
CA PRO A 7 55.89 -9.37 21.54
C PRO A 7 54.93 -8.69 22.56
N LEU A 8 54.51 -9.48 23.54
CA LEU A 8 53.83 -9.02 24.74
C LEU A 8 54.77 -8.14 25.53
N ILE A 9 54.42 -6.86 25.64
CA ILE A 9 55.06 -5.91 26.60
C ILE A 9 54.43 -6.15 27.96
N SER A 10 55.21 -6.75 28.87
CA SER A 10 54.85 -6.92 30.28
C SER A 10 54.76 -5.57 30.97
N LEU A 11 53.61 -5.14 31.41
CA LEU A 11 53.38 -3.96 32.25
C LEU A 11 53.61 -4.32 33.73
N PRO A 12 54.24 -3.45 34.51
CA PRO A 12 54.51 -3.72 35.93
C PRO A 12 53.24 -3.53 36.77
N ASN A 13 52.94 -4.52 37.61
CA ASN A 13 51.92 -4.46 38.68
C ASN A 13 52.17 -3.26 39.61
N ARG A 14 51.31 -2.24 39.57
CA ARG A 14 51.19 -1.21 40.59
C ARG A 14 49.75 -1.02 41.01
N SER A 15 49.58 -1.08 42.32
CA SER A 15 48.41 -0.86 43.18
C SER A 15 47.23 -0.08 42.54
N ILE A 16 46.15 -0.77 42.23
CA ILE A 16 44.97 -0.30 41.49
C ILE A 16 44.05 0.62 42.32
N ALA A 17 44.20 0.70 43.66
CA ALA A 17 43.19 1.35 44.49
C ALA A 17 43.30 2.91 44.62
N ASN A 18 44.44 3.54 44.34
CA ASN A 18 44.61 5.01 44.51
C ASN A 18 44.61 5.85 43.22
N ASN A 19 44.61 5.21 42.04
CA ASN A 19 44.69 5.95 40.78
C ASN A 19 43.31 6.40 40.23
N ASN A 20 42.21 5.80 40.65
CA ASN A 20 40.87 6.07 40.08
C ASN A 20 40.36 7.50 40.39
N LEU A 21 40.79 8.18 41.43
CA LEU A 21 40.37 9.56 41.72
C LEU A 21 41.13 10.60 40.88
N HIS A 22 42.39 10.33 40.50
CA HIS A 22 43.21 11.25 39.73
C HIS A 22 42.78 11.33 38.24
N PHE A 23 42.32 10.22 37.69
CA PHE A 23 41.81 10.16 36.31
C PHE A 23 40.46 10.84 36.14
N ARG A 24 39.59 10.82 37.15
CA ARG A 24 38.24 11.42 37.10
C ARG A 24 38.24 12.95 36.93
N ASN A 25 39.27 13.62 37.34
CA ASN A 25 39.40 15.10 37.27
C ASN A 25 40.35 15.58 36.18
N HIS A 26 40.68 14.75 35.20
CA HIS A 26 41.59 15.12 34.13
C HIS A 26 40.96 16.13 33.17
N GLN A 27 41.68 17.18 32.82
CA GLN A 27 41.21 18.24 31.92
C GLN A 27 40.69 17.73 30.55
N ILE A 28 41.26 16.63 30.05
CA ILE A 28 40.80 15.97 28.79
C ILE A 28 39.37 15.51 28.89
N LEU A 29 38.90 15.01 30.04
CA LEU A 29 37.53 14.52 30.21
C LEU A 29 36.49 15.65 30.14
N SER A 30 36.84 16.87 30.51
CA SER A 30 35.95 18.03 30.37
C SER A 30 35.83 18.50 28.91
N THR A 31 36.86 18.26 28.09
CA THR A 31 36.80 18.62 26.66
C THR A 31 35.90 17.71 25.84
N ILE A 32 35.65 16.47 26.30
CA ILE A 32 34.72 15.55 25.63
C ILE A 32 33.29 16.14 25.54
N ASP A 33 32.85 16.78 26.62
CA ASP A 33 31.52 17.38 26.69
C ASP A 33 31.35 18.59 25.75
N GLN A 34 32.47 19.28 25.46
CA GLN A 34 32.52 20.45 24.58
C GLN A 34 32.66 20.07 23.08
N CYS A 35 32.99 18.81 22.75
CA CYS A 35 33.15 18.38 21.37
C CYS A 35 31.81 18.45 20.63
N SER A 36 31.76 19.15 19.50
CA SER A 36 30.61 19.31 18.64
C SER A 36 30.73 18.51 17.32
N SER A 37 31.91 17.97 17.01
CA SER A 37 32.14 17.24 15.75
C SER A 37 32.93 15.94 15.95
N GLY A 38 32.74 14.96 15.04
CA GLY A 38 33.47 13.70 15.05
C GLY A 38 35.00 13.90 14.89
N LYS A 39 35.45 14.97 14.22
CA LYS A 39 36.90 15.31 14.13
C LYS A 39 37.48 15.66 15.49
N GLN A 40 36.75 16.44 16.28
CA GLN A 40 37.19 16.80 17.64
C GLN A 40 37.25 15.58 18.55
N LEU A 41 36.23 14.67 18.47
CA LEU A 41 36.23 13.41 19.22
C LEU A 41 37.45 12.53 18.86
N LYS A 42 37.83 12.45 17.57
CA LYS A 42 39.00 11.71 17.12
C LYS A 42 40.31 12.35 17.67
N GLN A 43 40.39 13.67 17.77
CA GLN A 43 41.55 14.34 18.37
C GLN A 43 41.66 14.05 19.87
N VAL A 44 40.54 14.09 20.60
CA VAL A 44 40.50 13.75 22.03
C VAL A 44 40.87 12.29 22.23
N HIS A 45 40.37 11.37 21.40
CA HIS A 45 40.75 9.96 21.45
C HIS A 45 42.25 9.74 21.27
N ALA A 46 42.87 10.38 20.26
CA ALA A 46 44.30 10.32 20.05
C ALA A 46 45.11 10.87 21.26
N GLN A 47 44.58 11.86 21.93
CA GLN A 47 45.21 12.41 23.14
C GLN A 47 45.04 11.47 24.34
N MET A 48 43.86 10.83 24.49
CA MET A 48 43.61 9.83 25.53
C MET A 48 44.51 8.59 25.37
N LEU A 49 44.73 8.15 24.12
CA LEU A 49 45.68 7.06 23.82
C LEU A 49 47.11 7.40 24.24
N ARG A 50 47.59 8.61 23.90
CA ARG A 50 48.95 9.05 24.27
C ARG A 50 49.15 9.17 25.76
N THR A 51 48.14 9.53 26.52
CA THR A 51 48.18 9.70 27.99
C THR A 51 47.87 8.43 28.74
N GLY A 52 47.47 7.33 28.06
CA GLY A 52 46.98 6.08 28.67
C GLY A 52 45.59 6.16 29.27
N LEU A 53 44.93 7.33 29.20
CA LEU A 53 43.58 7.56 29.73
C LEU A 53 42.49 6.70 29.06
N PHE A 54 42.73 6.29 27.82
CA PHE A 54 41.79 5.44 27.05
C PHE A 54 41.63 4.02 27.63
N PHE A 55 42.65 3.55 28.35
CA PHE A 55 42.63 2.21 28.96
C PHE A 55 41.97 2.22 30.36
N ASP A 56 41.60 3.39 30.89
CA ASP A 56 40.76 3.49 32.07
C ASP A 56 39.29 3.34 31.67
N PRO A 57 38.55 2.32 32.21
CA PRO A 57 37.17 2.01 31.75
C PRO A 57 36.18 3.17 31.91
N PHE A 58 36.35 4.02 32.91
CA PHE A 58 35.48 5.19 33.11
C PHE A 58 35.74 6.26 32.05
N SER A 59 37.01 6.57 31.79
CA SER A 59 37.42 7.57 30.81
C SER A 59 37.03 7.16 29.37
N ALA A 60 37.28 5.90 29.02
CA ALA A 60 36.87 5.32 27.74
C ALA A 60 35.37 5.36 27.55
N SER A 61 34.60 4.96 28.59
CA SER A 61 33.14 4.94 28.52
C SER A 61 32.54 6.33 28.25
N LYS A 62 33.14 7.38 28.81
CA LYS A 62 32.71 8.78 28.55
C LYS A 62 32.93 9.19 27.11
N LEU A 63 34.07 8.84 26.51
CA LEU A 63 34.37 9.12 25.11
C LEU A 63 33.44 8.33 24.16
N ILE A 64 33.23 7.05 24.46
CA ILE A 64 32.31 6.19 23.67
C ILE A 64 30.88 6.73 23.76
N ALA A 65 30.41 7.12 24.94
CA ALA A 65 29.10 7.74 25.11
C ALA A 65 28.94 9.02 24.28
N ALA A 66 29.96 9.89 24.28
CA ALA A 66 29.94 11.08 23.47
C ALA A 66 29.95 10.80 21.96
N SER A 67 30.63 9.74 21.53
CA SER A 67 30.68 9.34 20.12
C SER A 67 29.41 8.60 19.67
N ALA A 68 28.85 7.73 20.52
CA ALA A 68 27.71 6.89 20.17
C ALA A 68 26.36 7.61 20.25
N LEU A 69 26.20 8.58 21.18
CA LEU A 69 24.92 9.20 21.48
C LEU A 69 24.72 10.59 20.83
N LYS A 70 25.76 11.23 20.33
CA LYS A 70 25.67 12.59 19.73
C LYS A 70 25.32 12.58 18.24
N SER A 71 25.75 11.57 17.48
CA SER A 71 25.49 11.48 16.05
C SER A 71 25.60 10.05 15.53
N SER A 72 24.65 9.64 14.69
CA SER A 72 24.70 8.34 14.00
C SER A 72 25.95 8.19 13.11
N SER A 73 26.48 9.27 12.57
CA SER A 73 27.70 9.25 11.73
C SER A 73 28.99 8.88 12.50
N THR A 74 28.96 8.88 13.83
CA THR A 74 30.09 8.51 14.69
C THR A 74 29.90 7.19 15.43
N LEU A 75 28.80 6.48 15.16
CA LEU A 75 28.44 5.24 15.85
C LEU A 75 29.40 4.10 15.49
N GLU A 76 29.74 3.93 14.21
CA GLU A 76 30.73 2.94 13.79
C GLU A 76 32.10 3.19 14.45
N TYR A 77 32.51 4.44 14.51
CA TYR A 77 33.75 4.80 15.21
C TYR A 77 33.68 4.52 16.72
N ALA A 78 32.52 4.69 17.34
CA ALA A 78 32.31 4.29 18.74
C ALA A 78 32.44 2.77 18.91
N ARG A 79 31.99 1.98 17.94
CA ARG A 79 32.17 0.53 17.91
C ARG A 79 33.65 0.15 17.79
N ASP A 80 34.40 0.76 16.86
CA ASP A 80 35.83 0.52 16.68
C ASP A 80 36.62 0.83 17.97
N MET A 81 36.24 1.90 18.69
CA MET A 81 36.84 2.23 19.98
C MET A 81 36.51 1.21 21.07
N PHE A 82 35.27 0.73 21.10
CA PHE A 82 34.82 -0.27 22.06
C PHE A 82 35.60 -1.58 21.91
N ASP A 83 35.78 -2.05 20.67
CA ASP A 83 36.49 -3.30 20.37
C ASP A 83 38.00 -3.25 20.74
N GLN A 84 38.54 -2.04 21.02
CA GLN A 84 39.90 -1.87 21.50
C GLN A 84 40.01 -1.88 23.03
N ILE A 85 38.91 -1.92 23.77
CA ILE A 85 38.92 -1.93 25.23
C ILE A 85 38.98 -3.38 25.72
N PRO A 86 40.03 -3.79 26.46
CA PRO A 86 40.17 -5.19 26.88
C PRO A 86 39.05 -5.65 27.86
N HIS A 87 38.58 -4.75 28.72
CA HIS A 87 37.56 -5.00 29.73
C HIS A 87 36.57 -3.85 29.80
N PRO A 88 35.61 -3.76 28.85
CA PRO A 88 34.59 -2.72 28.89
C PRO A 88 33.67 -2.91 30.11
N ASN A 89 33.33 -1.83 30.81
CA ASN A 89 32.35 -1.92 31.88
C ASN A 89 30.91 -1.98 31.38
N LEU A 90 29.98 -2.42 32.25
CA LEU A 90 28.56 -2.59 31.89
C LEU A 90 27.92 -1.29 31.35
N TYR A 91 28.35 -0.12 31.82
CA TYR A 91 27.89 1.17 31.31
C TYR A 91 28.27 1.37 29.82
N THR A 92 29.46 0.94 29.43
CA THR A 92 29.91 1.05 28.03
C THR A 92 29.10 0.10 27.12
N TRP A 93 28.88 -1.15 27.56
CA TRP A 93 27.99 -2.10 26.88
C TRP A 93 26.58 -1.51 26.70
N ASN A 94 25.96 -1.03 27.78
CA ASN A 94 24.62 -0.44 27.74
C ASN A 94 24.55 0.80 26.86
N THR A 95 25.62 1.59 26.80
CA THR A 95 25.68 2.77 25.93
C THR A 95 25.63 2.40 24.45
N LEU A 96 26.37 1.37 24.03
CA LEU A 96 26.32 0.90 22.64
C LEU A 96 24.98 0.23 22.32
N ILE A 97 24.47 -0.64 23.19
CA ILE A 97 23.15 -1.24 23.03
C ILE A 97 22.08 -0.15 22.83
N ARG A 98 22.10 0.90 23.66
CA ARG A 98 21.21 2.06 23.55
C ARG A 98 21.35 2.78 22.23
N ALA A 99 22.57 3.04 21.79
CA ALA A 99 22.85 3.78 20.57
C ALA A 99 22.38 3.01 19.34
N TYR A 100 22.68 1.72 19.24
CA TYR A 100 22.23 0.86 18.14
C TYR A 100 20.72 0.62 18.18
N ALA A 101 20.09 0.49 19.34
CA ALA A 101 18.64 0.38 19.43
C ALA A 101 17.86 1.59 18.88
N SER A 102 18.55 2.72 18.70
CA SER A 102 17.97 3.95 18.13
C SER A 102 18.58 4.31 16.77
N SER A 103 19.41 3.45 16.20
CA SER A 103 20.06 3.64 14.90
C SER A 103 19.21 3.03 13.76
N PRO A 104 19.58 3.27 12.49
CA PRO A 104 18.97 2.61 11.34
C PRO A 104 19.13 1.06 11.32
N ASP A 105 20.11 0.52 12.08
CA ASP A 105 20.33 -0.92 12.25
C ASP A 105 20.19 -1.36 13.71
N PRO A 106 18.93 -1.52 14.22
CA PRO A 106 18.68 -1.99 15.57
C PRO A 106 19.11 -3.45 15.81
N PHE A 107 19.37 -4.23 14.76
CA PHE A 107 19.81 -5.62 14.89
C PHE A 107 21.18 -5.72 15.59
N GLN A 108 22.08 -4.76 15.37
CA GLN A 108 23.37 -4.70 16.07
C GLN A 108 23.24 -4.60 17.60
N SER A 109 22.14 -4.03 18.09
CA SER A 109 21.86 -4.02 19.53
C SER A 109 21.76 -5.43 20.12
N PHE A 110 21.17 -6.39 19.35
CA PHE A 110 21.12 -7.80 19.75
C PHE A 110 22.48 -8.47 19.71
N MET A 111 23.27 -8.19 18.66
CA MET A 111 24.61 -8.76 18.53
C MET A 111 25.50 -8.33 19.70
N ILE A 112 25.42 -7.06 20.10
CA ILE A 112 26.17 -6.52 21.25
C ILE A 112 25.62 -7.11 22.56
N PHE A 113 24.31 -7.30 22.68
CA PHE A 113 23.71 -7.94 23.86
C PHE A 113 24.11 -9.41 23.99
N LEU A 114 24.20 -10.16 22.89
CA LEU A 114 24.69 -11.54 22.91
C LEU A 114 26.18 -11.58 23.30
N ALA A 115 27.01 -10.69 22.76
CA ALA A 115 28.41 -10.56 23.16
C ALA A 115 28.55 -10.20 24.65
N LEU A 116 27.68 -9.31 25.17
CA LEU A 116 27.65 -9.02 26.61
C LEU A 116 27.40 -10.27 27.45
N LEU A 117 26.51 -11.18 27.01
CA LEU A 117 26.18 -12.42 27.74
C LEU A 117 27.33 -13.44 27.70
N ASP A 118 28.14 -13.43 26.63
CA ASP A 118 29.23 -14.39 26.43
C ASP A 118 30.56 -13.91 27.03
N GLU A 119 30.83 -12.61 27.00
CA GLU A 119 32.17 -12.03 27.28
C GLU A 119 32.25 -11.30 28.62
N TYR A 120 31.12 -10.99 29.26
CA TYR A 120 31.09 -10.17 30.47
C TYR A 120 30.66 -11.00 31.69
N ASP A 121 31.44 -10.90 32.77
CA ASP A 121 31.22 -11.69 34.00
C ASP A 121 29.99 -11.22 34.80
N ASP A 122 29.56 -9.97 34.65
CA ASP A 122 28.38 -9.40 35.33
C ASP A 122 27.10 -9.60 34.54
N LEU A 123 25.97 -9.78 35.21
CA LEU A 123 24.67 -9.97 34.57
C LEU A 123 24.09 -8.66 34.02
N PRO A 124 23.32 -8.71 32.90
CA PRO A 124 22.54 -7.58 32.42
C PRO A 124 21.62 -7.02 33.51
N ASN A 125 21.47 -5.70 33.54
CA ASN A 125 20.69 -5.00 34.58
C ASN A 125 19.45 -4.28 33.99
N ASN A 126 18.72 -3.58 34.84
CA ASN A 126 17.53 -2.80 34.46
C ASN A 126 17.79 -1.66 33.47
N PHE A 127 19.05 -1.28 33.19
CA PHE A 127 19.44 -0.33 32.14
C PHE A 127 19.80 -1.03 30.81
N THR A 128 20.01 -2.36 30.83
CA THR A 128 20.28 -3.14 29.60
C THR A 128 18.99 -3.49 28.89
N PHE A 129 18.04 -4.11 29.60
CA PHE A 129 16.82 -4.68 29.04
C PHE A 129 15.94 -3.68 28.28
N PRO A 130 15.68 -2.44 28.75
CA PRO A 130 14.81 -1.51 28.03
C PRO A 130 15.27 -1.20 26.59
N PHE A 131 16.57 -1.14 26.37
CA PHE A 131 17.11 -0.84 25.04
C PHE A 131 17.12 -2.06 24.12
N VAL A 132 17.37 -3.25 24.65
CA VAL A 132 17.25 -4.50 23.90
C VAL A 132 15.78 -4.74 23.51
N ILE A 133 14.85 -4.50 24.43
CA ILE A 133 13.40 -4.57 24.15
C ILE A 133 12.98 -3.52 23.13
N LYS A 134 13.54 -2.30 23.19
CA LYS A 134 13.30 -1.26 22.20
C LYS A 134 13.74 -1.72 20.78
N ALA A 135 14.93 -2.32 20.67
CA ALA A 135 15.40 -2.89 19.40
C ALA A 135 14.45 -3.98 18.89
N ALA A 136 13.92 -4.83 19.78
CA ALA A 136 12.92 -5.84 19.44
C ALA A 136 11.61 -5.22 18.93
N SER A 137 11.20 -4.07 19.50
CA SER A 137 10.01 -3.34 19.08
C SER A 137 10.16 -2.76 17.68
N GLU A 138 11.29 -2.11 17.39
CA GLU A 138 11.58 -1.50 16.09
C GLU A 138 11.62 -2.56 14.97
N LEU A 139 12.20 -3.74 15.25
CA LEU A 139 12.28 -4.86 14.31
C LEU A 139 11.03 -5.74 14.30
N LYS A 140 10.04 -5.47 15.17
CA LYS A 140 8.87 -6.35 15.39
C LYS A 140 9.26 -7.81 15.62
N ALA A 141 10.42 -8.06 16.25
CA ALA A 141 11.02 -9.37 16.46
C ALA A 141 10.36 -10.10 17.63
N SER A 142 9.11 -10.55 17.46
CA SER A 142 8.27 -11.13 18.53
C SER A 142 8.95 -12.28 19.27
N ARG A 143 9.64 -13.20 18.59
CA ARG A 143 10.34 -14.34 19.23
C ARG A 143 11.49 -13.89 20.11
N VAL A 144 12.31 -12.96 19.62
CA VAL A 144 13.49 -12.44 20.34
C VAL A 144 13.04 -11.65 21.56
N GLY A 145 12.06 -10.75 21.41
CA GLY A 145 11.55 -9.95 22.51
C GLY A 145 10.91 -10.80 23.62
N ARG A 146 10.20 -11.89 23.28
CA ARG A 146 9.67 -12.86 24.26
C ARG A 146 10.80 -13.59 24.99
N ALA A 147 11.89 -13.95 24.32
CA ALA A 147 13.07 -14.56 24.95
C ALA A 147 13.73 -13.59 25.92
N VAL A 148 13.91 -12.33 25.54
CA VAL A 148 14.44 -11.25 26.39
C VAL A 148 13.54 -11.01 27.62
N HIS A 149 12.22 -11.01 27.44
CA HIS A 149 11.27 -10.94 28.57
C HIS A 149 11.44 -12.11 29.54
N GLY A 150 11.52 -13.34 29.03
CA GLY A 150 11.78 -14.53 29.86
C GLY A 150 13.11 -14.44 30.60
N MET A 151 14.15 -13.86 30.02
CA MET A 151 15.43 -13.62 30.67
C MET A 151 15.32 -12.57 31.78
N ALA A 152 14.61 -11.46 31.55
CA ALA A 152 14.37 -10.45 32.58
C ALA A 152 13.64 -11.04 33.81
N ILE A 153 12.66 -11.94 33.60
CA ILE A 153 11.97 -12.65 34.68
C ILE A 153 12.95 -13.55 35.44
N LYS A 154 13.78 -14.35 34.77
CA LYS A 154 14.76 -15.24 35.37
C LYS A 154 15.79 -14.49 36.23
N LEU A 155 16.13 -13.29 35.84
CA LEU A 155 17.05 -12.40 36.59
C LEU A 155 16.34 -11.59 37.68
N SER A 156 15.08 -11.90 38.01
CA SER A 156 14.26 -11.19 38.99
C SER A 156 14.03 -9.71 38.70
N LEU A 157 14.19 -9.30 37.44
CA LEU A 157 13.97 -7.92 36.94
C LEU A 157 12.59 -7.73 36.28
N GLY A 158 11.77 -8.81 36.24
CA GLY A 158 10.49 -8.80 35.51
C GLY A 158 9.44 -7.84 36.09
N MET A 159 9.63 -7.29 37.28
CA MET A 159 8.74 -6.32 37.93
C MET A 159 9.35 -4.90 37.95
N ASP A 160 10.49 -4.70 37.31
CA ASP A 160 11.08 -3.35 37.17
C ASP A 160 10.21 -2.49 36.27
N GLN A 161 9.87 -1.29 36.72
CA GLN A 161 8.94 -0.39 36.02
C GLN A 161 9.45 0.03 34.62
N TYR A 162 10.76 0.28 34.47
CA TYR A 162 11.33 0.66 33.16
C TYR A 162 11.25 -0.50 32.16
N ILE A 163 11.48 -1.72 32.64
CA ILE A 163 11.36 -2.95 31.85
C ILE A 163 9.90 -3.19 31.47
N LEU A 164 8.97 -3.09 32.43
CA LEU A 164 7.53 -3.26 32.18
C LEU A 164 7.01 -2.24 31.14
N ASN A 165 7.36 -0.96 31.28
CA ASN A 165 6.99 0.08 30.31
C ASN A 165 7.52 -0.23 28.89
N SER A 166 8.76 -0.72 28.82
CA SER A 166 9.37 -1.13 27.54
C SER A 166 8.69 -2.37 26.94
N LEU A 167 8.30 -3.34 27.78
CA LEU A 167 7.57 -4.55 27.37
C LEU A 167 6.15 -4.22 26.90
N VAL A 168 5.42 -3.34 27.59
CA VAL A 168 4.10 -2.85 27.14
C VAL A 168 4.20 -2.29 25.72
N ARG A 169 5.19 -1.43 25.49
CA ARG A 169 5.44 -0.86 24.17
C ARG A 169 5.81 -1.93 23.12
N PHE A 170 6.64 -2.90 23.50
CA PHE A 170 7.06 -3.99 22.62
C PHE A 170 5.88 -4.88 22.21
N TYR A 171 5.07 -5.35 23.17
CA TYR A 171 3.93 -6.19 22.86
C TYR A 171 2.88 -5.43 22.04
N GLY A 172 2.68 -4.13 22.32
CA GLY A 172 1.86 -3.24 21.50
C GLY A 172 2.35 -3.15 20.06
N ALA A 173 3.65 -2.95 19.85
CA ALA A 173 4.25 -2.88 18.51
C ALA A 173 4.18 -4.21 17.74
N CYS A 174 4.19 -5.34 18.46
CA CYS A 174 4.01 -6.69 17.89
C CYS A 174 2.55 -7.10 17.70
N GLY A 175 1.57 -6.27 18.09
CA GLY A 175 0.14 -6.55 17.98
C GLY A 175 -0.44 -7.46 19.08
N ASP A 176 0.33 -7.82 20.10
CA ASP A 176 -0.12 -8.64 21.24
C ASP A 176 -0.65 -7.74 22.38
N LEU A 177 -1.78 -7.06 22.09
CA LEU A 177 -2.39 -6.10 23.02
C LEU A 177 -2.81 -6.72 24.33
N ASN A 178 -3.26 -7.98 24.32
CA ASN A 178 -3.64 -8.71 25.54
C ASN A 178 -2.47 -8.85 26.51
N MET A 179 -1.27 -9.15 26.00
CA MET A 179 -0.08 -9.23 26.83
C MET A 179 0.37 -7.85 27.31
N ALA A 180 0.29 -6.83 26.45
CA ALA A 180 0.60 -5.44 26.82
C ALA A 180 -0.30 -4.96 27.98
N GLU A 181 -1.60 -5.23 27.93
CA GLU A 181 -2.58 -4.86 28.95
C GLU A 181 -2.30 -5.56 30.28
N ARG A 182 -2.08 -6.87 30.26
CA ARG A 182 -1.70 -7.64 31.48
C ARG A 182 -0.46 -7.08 32.16
N LEU A 183 0.56 -6.70 31.40
CA LEU A 183 1.78 -6.11 31.94
C LEU A 183 1.51 -4.71 32.51
N PHE A 184 0.71 -3.91 31.80
CA PHE A 184 0.29 -2.60 32.28
C PHE A 184 -0.50 -2.69 33.60
N GLU A 185 -1.44 -3.62 33.69
CA GLU A 185 -2.19 -3.86 34.95
C GLU A 185 -1.28 -4.27 36.10
N GLY A 186 -0.24 -5.05 35.82
CA GLY A 186 0.76 -5.49 36.80
C GLY A 186 1.66 -4.38 37.35
N ILE A 187 1.66 -3.18 36.76
CA ILE A 187 2.44 -2.03 37.28
C ILE A 187 1.74 -1.46 38.52
N SER A 188 2.37 -1.57 39.68
CA SER A 188 1.80 -1.16 40.95
C SER A 188 1.58 0.36 41.05
N CYS A 189 2.53 1.17 40.56
CA CYS A 189 2.50 2.62 40.55
C CYS A 189 2.65 3.12 39.09
N LYS A 190 1.51 3.37 38.44
CA LYS A 190 1.50 3.82 37.05
C LYS A 190 1.87 5.29 36.95
N ASP A 191 3.06 5.59 36.41
CA ASP A 191 3.50 6.94 36.09
C ASP A 191 3.03 7.37 34.67
N VAL A 192 3.28 8.60 34.29
CA VAL A 192 2.89 9.13 32.98
C VAL A 192 3.47 8.30 31.82
N VAL A 193 4.64 7.67 32.01
CA VAL A 193 5.28 6.83 30.98
C VAL A 193 4.53 5.51 30.80
N SER A 194 4.06 4.94 31.90
CA SER A 194 3.24 3.70 31.87
C SER A 194 1.95 3.93 31.09
N TRP A 195 1.21 4.98 31.39
CA TRP A 195 -0.01 5.36 30.69
C TRP A 195 0.25 5.65 29.22
N ASN A 196 1.27 6.46 28.91
CA ASN A 196 1.63 6.78 27.51
C ASN A 196 2.00 5.54 26.71
N SER A 197 2.70 4.58 27.32
CA SER A 197 3.08 3.34 26.64
C SER A 197 1.86 2.52 26.23
N MET A 198 0.84 2.43 27.09
CA MET A 198 -0.37 1.68 26.81
C MET A 198 -1.31 2.43 25.85
N ILE A 199 -1.51 3.76 26.04
CA ILE A 199 -2.28 4.59 25.11
C ILE A 199 -1.71 4.49 23.69
N SER A 200 -0.37 4.59 23.58
CA SER A 200 0.31 4.45 22.27
C SER A 200 0.15 3.04 21.68
N ALA A 201 0.18 1.99 22.52
CA ALA A 201 -0.02 0.61 22.08
C ALA A 201 -1.42 0.41 21.49
N PHE A 202 -2.47 0.88 22.16
CA PHE A 202 -3.84 0.83 21.65
C PHE A 202 -4.03 1.69 20.40
N ALA A 203 -3.50 2.93 20.41
CA ALA A 203 -3.59 3.83 19.26
C ALA A 203 -2.91 3.24 18.02
N GLN A 204 -1.77 2.54 18.16
CA GLN A 204 -1.07 1.87 17.06
C GLN A 204 -1.74 0.54 16.67
N GLY A 205 -2.27 -0.21 17.65
CA GLY A 205 -2.84 -1.55 17.50
C GLY A 205 -4.25 -1.61 16.90
N ASN A 206 -4.75 -0.53 16.32
CA ASN A 206 -6.09 -0.43 15.72
C ASN A 206 -7.26 -0.58 16.73
N CYS A 207 -7.03 -0.21 18.00
CA CYS A 207 -8.03 -0.15 19.06
C CYS A 207 -8.14 1.30 19.59
N PRO A 208 -8.60 2.25 18.75
CA PRO A 208 -8.64 3.67 19.13
C PRO A 208 -9.60 3.96 20.27
N GLU A 209 -10.72 3.23 20.38
CA GLU A 209 -11.67 3.35 21.47
C GLU A 209 -11.01 3.10 22.83
N ASP A 210 -10.26 2.00 22.95
CA ASP A 210 -9.56 1.61 24.20
C ASP A 210 -8.50 2.66 24.57
N ALA A 211 -7.83 3.26 23.57
CA ALA A 211 -6.88 4.34 23.81
C ALA A 211 -7.55 5.59 24.43
N LEU A 212 -8.72 5.97 23.91
CA LEU A 212 -9.48 7.12 24.41
C LEU A 212 -10.05 6.84 25.81
N GLU A 213 -10.59 5.63 26.05
CA GLU A 213 -11.07 5.22 27.36
C GLU A 213 -9.93 5.21 28.39
N LEU A 214 -8.76 4.70 28.00
CA LEU A 214 -7.59 4.67 28.87
C LEU A 214 -7.09 6.07 29.24
N PHE A 215 -7.17 7.03 28.32
CA PHE A 215 -6.87 8.42 28.61
C PHE A 215 -7.81 9.00 29.67
N LEU A 216 -9.11 8.74 29.58
CA LEU A 216 -10.08 9.19 30.59
C LEU A 216 -9.81 8.54 31.95
N LYS A 217 -9.39 7.27 31.99
CA LYS A 217 -8.97 6.58 33.23
C LYS A 217 -7.69 7.20 33.82
N MET A 218 -6.72 7.62 32.98
CA MET A 218 -5.50 8.34 33.42
C MET A 218 -5.88 9.66 34.13
N GLU A 219 -6.81 10.41 33.56
CA GLU A 219 -7.31 11.65 34.16
C GLU A 219 -7.99 11.39 35.52
N GLY A 220 -8.85 10.35 35.58
CA GLY A 220 -9.50 9.90 36.82
C GLY A 220 -8.51 9.41 37.90
N ALA A 221 -7.34 8.93 37.51
CA ALA A 221 -6.26 8.57 38.42
C ALA A 221 -5.39 9.76 38.85
N ASN A 222 -5.75 11.00 38.50
CA ASN A 222 -5.00 12.23 38.79
C ASN A 222 -3.54 12.23 38.29
N VAL A 223 -3.23 11.48 37.24
CA VAL A 223 -1.94 11.53 36.57
C VAL A 223 -2.00 12.60 35.48
N MET A 224 -1.16 13.61 35.58
CA MET A 224 -1.17 14.75 34.63
C MET A 224 -0.67 14.30 33.24
N PRO A 225 -1.52 14.43 32.19
CA PRO A 225 -1.11 14.16 30.82
C PRO A 225 -0.05 15.16 30.34
N ASN A 226 0.83 14.71 29.45
CA ASN A 226 1.83 15.56 28.82
C ASN A 226 1.68 15.57 27.27
N SER A 227 2.59 16.24 26.54
CA SER A 227 2.55 16.30 25.06
C SER A 227 2.53 14.91 24.42
N VAL A 228 3.29 13.94 24.97
CA VAL A 228 3.33 12.56 24.46
C VAL A 228 1.97 11.86 24.63
N THR A 229 1.28 12.09 25.77
CA THR A 229 -0.08 11.60 25.98
C THR A 229 -1.01 12.14 24.91
N MET A 230 -0.97 13.47 24.66
CA MET A 230 -1.86 14.11 23.69
C MET A 230 -1.61 13.63 22.26
N VAL A 231 -0.35 13.40 21.87
CA VAL A 231 -0.02 12.79 20.57
C VAL A 231 -0.68 11.42 20.41
N GLY A 232 -0.64 10.56 21.44
CA GLY A 232 -1.30 9.24 21.41
C GLY A 232 -2.81 9.35 21.27
N VAL A 233 -3.43 10.24 22.05
CA VAL A 233 -4.89 10.48 22.04
C VAL A 233 -5.36 11.06 20.71
N LEU A 234 -4.66 12.06 20.16
CA LEU A 234 -4.97 12.65 18.85
C LEU A 234 -4.81 11.64 17.71
N SER A 235 -3.79 10.77 17.80
CA SER A 235 -3.63 9.68 16.85
C SER A 235 -4.81 8.69 16.90
N ALA A 236 -5.34 8.40 18.08
CA ALA A 236 -6.54 7.57 18.23
C ALA A 236 -7.80 8.29 17.65
N CYS A 237 -7.97 9.58 17.90
CA CYS A 237 -9.05 10.40 17.30
C CYS A 237 -8.98 10.38 15.77
N ALA A 238 -7.76 10.53 15.21
CA ALA A 238 -7.53 10.51 13.77
C ALA A 238 -7.89 9.14 13.14
N LYS A 239 -7.60 8.03 13.82
CA LYS A 239 -7.95 6.67 13.35
C LYS A 239 -9.45 6.38 13.45
N LYS A 240 -10.09 6.85 14.52
CA LYS A 240 -11.53 6.71 14.73
C LYS A 240 -12.35 7.67 13.87
N LEU A 241 -11.71 8.69 13.31
CA LEU A 241 -12.35 9.82 12.61
C LEU A 241 -13.28 10.62 13.54
N ASP A 242 -12.95 10.73 14.82
CA ASP A 242 -13.73 11.40 15.85
C ASP A 242 -13.27 12.86 15.99
N LEU A 243 -13.83 13.73 15.13
CA LEU A 243 -13.51 15.16 15.11
C LEU A 243 -13.96 15.89 16.40
N GLU A 244 -15.10 15.51 16.98
CA GLU A 244 -15.63 16.17 18.17
C GLU A 244 -14.72 15.96 19.37
N PHE A 245 -14.33 14.71 19.61
CA PHE A 245 -13.38 14.40 20.67
C PHE A 245 -12.00 15.01 20.40
N GLY A 246 -11.54 15.00 19.14
CA GLY A 246 -10.30 15.65 18.73
C GLY A 246 -10.27 17.16 19.04
N ARG A 247 -11.34 17.88 18.73
CA ARG A 247 -11.49 19.32 19.09
C ARG A 247 -11.52 19.53 20.61
N TRP A 248 -12.19 18.64 21.34
CA TRP A 248 -12.20 18.70 22.80
C TRP A 248 -10.79 18.52 23.37
N VAL A 249 -9.99 17.58 22.80
CA VAL A 249 -8.56 17.36 23.19
C VAL A 249 -7.74 18.62 22.90
N CYS A 250 -7.91 19.27 21.75
CA CYS A 250 -7.20 20.52 21.44
C CYS A 250 -7.51 21.62 22.47
N SER A 251 -8.81 21.80 22.80
CA SER A 251 -9.24 22.74 23.87
C SER A 251 -8.74 22.33 25.26
N TYR A 252 -8.55 21.03 25.51
CA TYR A 252 -7.97 20.52 26.74
C TYR A 252 -6.47 20.90 26.85
N ILE A 253 -5.72 20.75 25.75
CA ILE A 253 -4.30 21.14 25.66
C ILE A 253 -4.13 22.61 26.04
N GLU A 254 -4.96 23.49 25.47
CA GLU A 254 -4.96 24.92 25.77
C GLU A 254 -5.28 25.21 27.24
N ARG A 255 -6.38 24.66 27.77
CA ARG A 255 -6.83 24.87 29.15
C ARG A 255 -5.85 24.37 30.21
N LYS A 256 -5.10 23.31 29.92
CA LYS A 256 -4.11 22.71 30.82
C LYS A 256 -2.70 23.25 30.57
N GLU A 257 -2.55 24.20 29.66
CA GLU A 257 -1.27 24.83 29.30
C GLU A 257 -0.18 23.79 28.97
N ILE A 258 -0.60 22.68 28.30
CA ILE A 258 0.34 21.65 27.88
C ILE A 258 1.26 22.24 26.81
N ARG A 259 2.56 22.13 27.01
CA ARG A 259 3.55 22.65 26.06
C ARG A 259 3.34 21.99 24.69
N VAL A 260 3.03 22.83 23.71
CA VAL A 260 2.87 22.42 22.32
C VAL A 260 4.24 22.48 21.64
N ASP A 261 4.74 21.34 21.22
CA ASP A 261 5.94 21.18 20.40
C ASP A 261 5.55 20.81 18.95
N LEU A 262 6.52 20.77 18.05
CA LEU A 262 6.28 20.43 16.64
C LEU A 262 5.57 19.07 16.48
N THR A 263 5.92 18.08 17.31
CA THR A 263 5.32 16.75 17.26
C THR A 263 3.84 16.79 17.61
N LEU A 264 3.46 17.58 18.62
CA LEU A 264 2.06 17.74 19.01
C LEU A 264 1.28 18.55 17.97
N CYS A 265 1.87 19.63 17.41
CA CYS A 265 1.29 20.36 16.28
C CYS A 265 0.99 19.42 15.11
N ASN A 266 1.95 18.58 14.75
CA ASN A 266 1.79 17.62 13.66
C ASN A 266 0.70 16.57 13.97
N ALA A 267 0.55 16.14 15.22
CA ALA A 267 -0.54 15.23 15.62
C ALA A 267 -1.92 15.90 15.55
N MET A 268 -2.03 17.17 15.93
CA MET A 268 -3.26 17.96 15.79
C MET A 268 -3.61 18.14 14.31
N LEU A 269 -2.63 18.47 13.49
CA LEU A 269 -2.76 18.64 12.04
C LEU A 269 -3.25 17.36 11.36
N ASP A 270 -2.62 16.22 11.69
CA ASP A 270 -2.98 14.89 11.18
C ASP A 270 -4.42 14.50 11.58
N MET A 271 -4.81 14.80 12.81
CA MET A 271 -6.16 14.57 13.28
C MET A 271 -7.19 15.40 12.49
N TYR A 272 -6.99 16.71 12.32
CA TYR A 272 -7.88 17.54 11.53
C TYR A 272 -7.96 17.12 10.07
N ALA A 273 -6.83 16.84 9.43
CA ALA A 273 -6.75 16.41 8.04
C ALA A 273 -7.47 15.06 7.82
N LYS A 274 -7.27 14.08 8.71
CA LYS A 274 -7.90 12.76 8.61
C LYS A 274 -9.40 12.80 8.88
N CYS A 275 -9.83 13.65 9.82
CA CYS A 275 -11.25 13.85 10.13
C CYS A 275 -11.98 14.74 9.10
N GLY A 276 -11.30 15.19 8.04
CA GLY A 276 -11.91 15.98 6.97
C GLY A 276 -12.14 17.45 7.31
N SER A 277 -11.60 17.97 8.43
CA SER A 277 -11.70 19.37 8.83
C SER A 277 -10.51 20.17 8.28
N ILE A 278 -10.43 20.28 6.95
CA ILE A 278 -9.27 20.91 6.31
C ILE A 278 -9.09 22.39 6.68
N GLY A 279 -10.20 23.12 6.92
CA GLY A 279 -10.13 24.52 7.32
C GLY A 279 -9.56 24.75 8.73
N ASP A 280 -9.74 23.80 9.67
CA ASP A 280 -9.08 23.86 10.98
C ASP A 280 -7.59 23.47 10.84
N ALA A 281 -7.29 22.52 9.93
CA ALA A 281 -5.92 22.14 9.59
C ALA A 281 -5.15 23.31 8.97
N GLU A 282 -5.75 24.07 8.03
CA GLU A 282 -5.15 25.26 7.41
C GLU A 282 -4.78 26.33 8.46
N LYS A 283 -5.73 26.66 9.34
CA LYS A 283 -5.49 27.65 10.40
C LYS A 283 -4.32 27.24 11.27
N LEU A 284 -4.31 25.98 11.73
CA LEU A 284 -3.22 25.48 12.56
C LEU A 284 -1.89 25.51 11.79
N PHE A 285 -1.91 25.07 10.52
CA PHE A 285 -0.70 25.06 9.68
C PHE A 285 -0.12 26.46 9.50
N ASP A 286 -0.99 27.49 9.28
CA ASP A 286 -0.56 28.87 9.12
C ASP A 286 0.01 29.47 10.42
N GLU A 287 -0.51 29.05 11.58
CA GLU A 287 -0.05 29.49 12.90
C GLU A 287 1.22 28.77 13.38
N MET A 288 1.62 27.64 12.74
CA MET A 288 2.82 26.89 13.12
C MET A 288 4.10 27.71 12.88
N PRO A 289 4.92 27.95 13.92
CA PRO A 289 6.16 28.73 13.80
C PRO A 289 7.23 28.00 12.97
N GLU A 290 7.25 26.68 13.05
CA GLU A 290 8.14 25.78 12.30
C GLU A 290 7.32 24.69 11.64
N ARG A 291 7.64 24.38 10.39
CA ARG A 291 6.98 23.34 9.59
C ARG A 291 8.03 22.39 9.06
N ASP A 292 7.89 21.11 9.32
CA ASP A 292 8.75 20.06 8.79
C ASP A 292 8.10 19.35 7.59
N VAL A 293 8.79 18.39 7.01
CA VAL A 293 8.29 17.62 5.86
C VAL A 293 6.96 16.91 6.22
N PHE A 294 6.80 16.48 7.49
CA PHE A 294 5.58 15.82 7.94
C PHE A 294 4.39 16.77 7.94
N SER A 295 4.54 18.01 8.42
CA SER A 295 3.48 19.04 8.39
C SER A 295 3.00 19.29 6.96
N TRP A 296 3.92 19.51 6.02
CA TRP A 296 3.63 19.76 4.62
C TRP A 296 2.94 18.54 3.95
N THR A 297 3.45 17.33 4.16
CA THR A 297 2.86 16.11 3.57
C THR A 297 1.48 15.80 4.15
N THR A 298 1.24 16.11 5.42
CA THR A 298 -0.08 15.96 6.05
C THR A 298 -1.11 16.89 5.42
N MET A 299 -0.76 18.15 5.16
CA MET A 299 -1.63 19.09 4.44
C MET A 299 -1.90 18.64 3.01
N LEU A 300 -0.87 18.18 2.31
CA LEU A 300 -1.01 17.63 0.95
C LEU A 300 -2.00 16.46 0.92
N ASP A 301 -1.82 15.47 1.82
CA ASP A 301 -2.73 14.33 1.93
C ASP A 301 -4.16 14.74 2.33
N GLY A 302 -4.30 15.75 3.19
CA GLY A 302 -5.58 16.29 3.59
C GLY A 302 -6.37 16.86 2.40
N TYR A 303 -5.76 17.72 1.59
CA TYR A 303 -6.37 18.27 0.38
C TYR A 303 -6.69 17.18 -0.65
N ALA A 304 -5.76 16.25 -0.85
CA ALA A 304 -5.97 15.15 -1.79
C ALA A 304 -7.17 14.27 -1.42
N LYS A 305 -7.39 13.99 -0.13
CA LYS A 305 -8.57 13.25 0.36
C LYS A 305 -9.88 14.00 0.15
N MET A 306 -9.85 15.33 0.21
CA MET A 306 -11.01 16.17 -0.11
C MET A 306 -11.24 16.31 -1.63
N GLY A 307 -10.34 15.78 -2.45
CA GLY A 307 -10.42 15.89 -3.90
C GLY A 307 -9.91 17.23 -4.47
N ASP A 308 -9.37 18.10 -3.62
CA ASP A 308 -8.76 19.37 -4.07
C ASP A 308 -7.28 19.20 -4.42
N PHE A 309 -7.05 18.66 -5.62
CA PHE A 309 -5.71 18.44 -6.12
C PHE A 309 -4.97 19.71 -6.50
N ASN A 310 -5.69 20.80 -6.74
CA ASN A 310 -5.07 22.10 -7.03
C ASN A 310 -4.43 22.66 -5.77
N ALA A 311 -5.14 22.60 -4.64
CA ALA A 311 -4.59 22.98 -3.34
C ALA A 311 -3.44 22.04 -2.92
N ALA A 312 -3.59 20.71 -3.09
CA ALA A 312 -2.51 19.76 -2.83
C ALA A 312 -1.24 20.07 -3.63
N ARG A 313 -1.38 20.36 -4.92
CA ARG A 313 -0.25 20.75 -5.78
C ARG A 313 0.38 22.08 -5.34
N LYS A 314 -0.43 23.07 -5.00
CA LYS A 314 0.05 24.36 -4.49
C LYS A 314 0.88 24.19 -3.22
N VAL A 315 0.40 23.40 -2.25
CA VAL A 315 1.14 23.06 -1.02
C VAL A 315 2.50 22.43 -1.36
N PHE A 316 2.50 21.46 -2.28
CA PHE A 316 3.75 20.84 -2.74
C PHE A 316 4.71 21.85 -3.38
N ASP A 317 4.21 22.77 -4.22
CA ASP A 317 5.06 23.76 -4.90
C ASP A 317 5.65 24.77 -3.92
N GLU A 318 4.93 25.12 -2.84
CA GLU A 318 5.36 26.03 -1.79
C GLU A 318 6.35 25.39 -0.77
N MET A 319 6.51 24.06 -0.78
CA MET A 319 7.47 23.38 0.11
C MET A 319 8.89 23.89 -0.10
N PRO A 320 9.60 24.36 0.96
CA PRO A 320 10.97 24.87 0.86
C PRO A 320 11.98 23.82 0.38
N VAL A 321 11.82 22.59 0.86
CA VAL A 321 12.66 21.44 0.51
C VAL A 321 11.78 20.28 0.11
N LYS A 322 11.94 19.81 -1.11
CA LYS A 322 11.18 18.68 -1.65
C LYS A 322 11.99 17.39 -1.48
N GLU A 323 11.90 16.80 -0.29
CA GLU A 323 12.45 15.46 -0.03
C GLU A 323 11.63 14.38 -0.74
N ILE A 324 12.19 13.16 -0.84
CA ILE A 324 11.52 12.04 -1.51
C ILE A 324 10.13 11.75 -0.92
N ALA A 325 9.95 11.96 0.38
CA ALA A 325 8.67 11.78 1.07
C ALA A 325 7.55 12.68 0.52
N ALA A 326 7.88 13.93 0.15
CA ALA A 326 6.91 14.85 -0.43
C ALA A 326 6.47 14.42 -1.84
N TRP A 327 7.42 13.97 -2.66
CA TRP A 327 7.13 13.41 -3.99
C TRP A 327 6.25 12.16 -3.88
N ASN A 328 6.59 11.27 -2.95
CA ASN A 328 5.82 10.06 -2.70
C ASN A 328 4.38 10.36 -2.27
N ALA A 329 4.21 11.34 -1.37
CA ALA A 329 2.88 11.76 -0.94
C ALA A 329 2.04 12.25 -2.13
N LEU A 330 2.58 13.13 -2.99
CA LEU A 330 1.85 13.66 -4.14
C LEU A 330 1.56 12.60 -5.20
N ILE A 331 2.54 11.76 -5.56
CA ILE A 331 2.37 10.67 -6.53
C ILE A 331 1.32 9.67 -6.05
N SER A 332 1.44 9.22 -4.78
CA SER A 332 0.48 8.29 -4.19
C SER A 332 -0.92 8.90 -4.02
N ALA A 333 -1.00 10.20 -3.73
CA ALA A 333 -2.27 10.91 -3.66
C ALA A 333 -2.99 10.93 -5.01
N TYR A 334 -2.30 11.26 -6.08
CA TYR A 334 -2.86 11.22 -7.43
C TYR A 334 -3.26 9.79 -7.84
N GLU A 335 -2.39 8.81 -7.61
CA GLU A 335 -2.63 7.40 -7.96
C GLU A 335 -3.89 6.85 -7.27
N ARG A 336 -4.01 7.00 -5.94
CA ARG A 336 -5.16 6.49 -5.15
C ARG A 336 -6.48 7.14 -5.51
N ASN A 337 -6.46 8.35 -6.01
CA ASN A 337 -7.67 9.10 -6.37
C ASN A 337 -7.99 9.04 -7.89
N GLY A 338 -7.45 8.03 -8.60
CA GLY A 338 -7.76 7.78 -10.00
C GLY A 338 -7.27 8.87 -10.95
N LYS A 339 -6.15 9.50 -10.62
CA LYS A 339 -5.44 10.48 -11.45
C LYS A 339 -4.05 9.99 -11.86
N PRO A 340 -3.98 8.84 -12.55
CA PRO A 340 -2.69 8.20 -12.86
C PRO A 340 -1.85 9.04 -13.84
N LYS A 341 -2.45 9.88 -14.69
CA LYS A 341 -1.71 10.77 -15.59
C LYS A 341 -0.89 11.81 -14.82
N GLU A 342 -1.52 12.45 -13.84
CA GLU A 342 -0.89 13.42 -12.96
C GLU A 342 0.18 12.76 -12.08
N ALA A 343 -0.06 11.53 -11.62
CA ALA A 343 0.92 10.74 -10.88
C ALA A 343 2.20 10.49 -11.71
N LEU A 344 2.05 10.04 -12.97
CA LEU A 344 3.19 9.79 -13.86
C LEU A 344 3.87 11.08 -14.32
N ALA A 345 3.12 12.17 -14.51
CA ALA A 345 3.70 13.49 -14.79
C ALA A 345 4.59 13.95 -13.62
N THR A 346 4.10 13.79 -12.38
CA THR A 346 4.87 14.11 -11.16
C THR A 346 6.10 13.20 -11.01
N PHE A 347 5.99 11.92 -11.34
CA PHE A 347 7.13 10.99 -11.37
C PHE A 347 8.20 11.44 -12.39
N ASN A 348 7.80 11.87 -13.58
CA ASN A 348 8.72 12.41 -14.58
C ASN A 348 9.40 13.72 -14.10
N GLU A 349 8.66 14.60 -13.42
CA GLU A 349 9.23 15.80 -12.79
C GLU A 349 10.29 15.44 -11.75
N LEU A 350 10.03 14.44 -10.89
CA LEU A 350 11.01 13.94 -9.93
C LEU A 350 12.31 13.52 -10.61
N GLN A 351 12.21 12.73 -11.69
CA GLN A 351 13.38 12.27 -12.45
C GLN A 351 14.19 13.42 -13.05
N LEU A 352 13.50 14.43 -13.60
CA LEU A 352 14.13 15.60 -14.20
C LEU A 352 14.78 16.52 -13.14
N SER A 353 14.22 16.59 -11.94
CA SER A 353 14.70 17.46 -10.86
C SER A 353 16.09 17.08 -10.35
N LYS A 354 16.46 15.78 -10.42
CA LYS A 354 17.72 15.23 -9.89
C LYS A 354 17.96 15.52 -8.39
N ILE A 355 16.95 16.02 -7.69
CA ILE A 355 17.02 16.37 -6.27
C ILE A 355 17.02 15.12 -5.39
N ALA A 356 16.16 14.16 -5.73
CA ALA A 356 16.03 12.90 -5.02
C ALA A 356 15.95 11.73 -6.03
N LYS A 357 16.44 10.55 -5.62
CA LYS A 357 16.24 9.33 -6.39
C LYS A 357 14.92 8.68 -6.01
N PRO A 358 14.16 8.13 -6.99
CA PRO A 358 12.98 7.33 -6.69
C PRO A 358 13.33 6.19 -5.73
N ASP A 359 12.54 6.06 -4.67
CA ASP A 359 12.61 4.94 -3.72
C ASP A 359 11.53 3.89 -4.02
N GLU A 360 11.44 2.86 -3.19
CA GLU A 360 10.45 1.80 -3.33
C GLU A 360 9.02 2.33 -3.43
N VAL A 361 8.63 3.28 -2.57
CA VAL A 361 7.26 3.85 -2.53
C VAL A 361 6.94 4.58 -3.82
N THR A 362 7.90 5.38 -4.32
CA THR A 362 7.79 6.06 -5.61
C THR A 362 7.52 5.07 -6.74
N LEU A 363 8.33 3.99 -6.79
CA LEU A 363 8.27 2.99 -7.86
C LEU A 363 6.97 2.18 -7.82
N VAL A 364 6.53 1.75 -6.63
CA VAL A 364 5.26 1.04 -6.42
C VAL A 364 4.08 1.88 -6.89
N SER A 365 3.99 3.16 -6.46
CA SER A 365 2.90 4.04 -6.85
C SER A 365 2.93 4.36 -8.35
N SER A 366 4.12 4.52 -8.94
CA SER A 366 4.27 4.78 -10.38
C SER A 366 3.92 3.53 -11.22
N LEU A 367 4.30 2.33 -10.78
CA LEU A 367 3.90 1.06 -11.42
C LEU A 367 2.39 0.86 -11.35
N SER A 368 1.75 1.19 -10.22
CA SER A 368 0.29 1.15 -10.10
C SER A 368 -0.39 2.14 -11.06
N ALA A 369 0.14 3.35 -11.19
CA ALA A 369 -0.36 4.32 -12.17
C ALA A 369 -0.18 3.83 -13.62
N CYS A 370 0.95 3.19 -13.95
CA CYS A 370 1.16 2.54 -15.24
C CYS A 370 0.12 1.44 -15.50
N ALA A 371 -0.18 0.63 -14.48
CA ALA A 371 -1.19 -0.42 -14.56
C ALA A 371 -2.60 0.13 -14.82
N GLN A 372 -2.95 1.29 -14.22
CA GLN A 372 -4.25 1.94 -14.43
C GLN A 372 -4.40 2.53 -15.84
N LEU A 373 -3.32 3.05 -16.42
CA LEU A 373 -3.32 3.65 -17.78
C LEU A 373 -3.02 2.66 -18.89
N GLY A 374 -2.50 1.49 -18.56
CA GLY A 374 -2.00 0.52 -19.54
C GLY A 374 -0.69 0.91 -20.21
N THR A 375 0.12 1.79 -19.58
CA THR A 375 1.40 2.29 -20.13
C THR A 375 2.53 1.29 -19.92
N ILE A 376 2.67 0.38 -20.89
CA ILE A 376 3.64 -0.72 -20.80
C ILE A 376 5.08 -0.24 -20.99
N ASP A 377 5.31 0.76 -21.82
CA ASP A 377 6.65 1.25 -22.13
C ASP A 377 7.29 1.90 -20.91
N LEU A 378 6.57 2.77 -20.21
CA LEU A 378 7.04 3.40 -18.98
C LEU A 378 7.20 2.38 -17.85
N GLY A 379 6.24 1.44 -17.69
CA GLY A 379 6.34 0.36 -16.73
C GLY A 379 7.56 -0.54 -16.98
N GLY A 380 7.85 -0.84 -18.24
CA GLY A 380 9.07 -1.57 -18.64
C GLY A 380 10.35 -0.79 -18.34
N TRP A 381 10.34 0.52 -18.57
CA TRP A 381 11.46 1.40 -18.22
C TRP A 381 11.71 1.39 -16.69
N ILE A 382 10.65 1.49 -15.87
CA ILE A 382 10.77 1.39 -14.40
C ILE A 382 11.39 0.05 -13.99
N HIS A 383 10.99 -1.04 -14.61
CA HIS A 383 11.57 -2.36 -14.32
C HIS A 383 13.08 -2.42 -14.66
N VAL A 384 13.50 -1.85 -15.80
CA VAL A 384 14.92 -1.73 -16.17
C VAL A 384 15.66 -0.82 -15.17
N TYR A 385 15.04 0.28 -14.74
CA TYR A 385 15.61 1.19 -13.74
C TYR A 385 15.87 0.47 -12.40
N ILE A 386 14.92 -0.32 -11.89
CA ILE A 386 15.08 -1.13 -10.68
C ILE A 386 16.30 -2.04 -10.79
N LYS A 387 16.46 -2.74 -11.91
CA LYS A 387 17.60 -3.63 -12.16
C LYS A 387 18.92 -2.88 -12.23
N ARG A 388 18.95 -1.73 -12.91
CA ARG A 388 20.16 -0.93 -13.10
C ARG A 388 20.67 -0.31 -11.81
N GLU A 389 19.78 0.22 -10.98
CA GLU A 389 20.14 0.84 -9.70
C GLU A 389 20.36 -0.20 -8.58
N GLY A 390 20.15 -1.49 -8.86
CA GLY A 390 20.35 -2.57 -7.88
C GLY A 390 19.36 -2.50 -6.71
N ILE A 391 18.14 -1.96 -6.95
CA ILE A 391 17.10 -1.87 -5.93
C ILE A 391 16.64 -3.28 -5.57
N ASN A 392 16.64 -3.60 -4.30
CA ASN A 392 16.23 -4.92 -3.83
C ASN A 392 14.75 -5.17 -4.15
N LEU A 393 14.49 -6.26 -4.87
CA LEU A 393 13.15 -6.71 -5.20
C LEU A 393 12.51 -7.38 -3.98
N ASN A 394 11.80 -6.61 -3.19
CA ASN A 394 10.96 -7.14 -2.11
C ASN A 394 9.56 -7.53 -2.63
N GLY A 395 8.75 -8.16 -1.77
CA GLY A 395 7.41 -8.62 -2.13
C GLY A 395 6.51 -7.53 -2.73
N HIS A 396 6.61 -6.28 -2.26
CA HIS A 396 5.78 -5.17 -2.77
C HIS A 396 6.14 -4.76 -4.20
N LEU A 397 7.43 -4.60 -4.50
CA LEU A 397 7.88 -4.28 -5.86
C LEU A 397 7.59 -5.41 -6.85
N ILE A 398 7.81 -6.66 -6.44
CA ILE A 398 7.51 -7.84 -7.26
C ILE A 398 6.01 -7.88 -7.59
N THR A 399 5.15 -7.73 -6.57
CA THR A 399 3.69 -7.71 -6.74
C THR A 399 3.26 -6.59 -7.68
N SER A 400 3.83 -5.39 -7.52
CA SER A 400 3.51 -4.24 -8.37
C SER A 400 3.98 -4.42 -9.82
N LEU A 401 5.13 -5.06 -10.05
CA LEU A 401 5.62 -5.40 -11.39
C LEU A 401 4.72 -6.44 -12.08
N ILE A 402 4.32 -7.49 -11.35
CA ILE A 402 3.40 -8.51 -11.88
C ILE A 402 2.05 -7.87 -12.22
N ASP A 403 1.48 -7.08 -11.32
CA ASP A 403 0.21 -6.40 -11.54
C ASP A 403 0.27 -5.44 -12.73
N MET A 404 1.34 -4.64 -12.82
CA MET A 404 1.57 -3.72 -13.94
C MET A 404 1.65 -4.46 -15.27
N TYR A 405 2.48 -5.51 -15.39
CA TYR A 405 2.59 -6.24 -16.63
C TYR A 405 1.30 -6.97 -16.99
N ALA A 406 0.63 -7.58 -16.00
CA ALA A 406 -0.66 -8.24 -16.23
C ALA A 406 -1.72 -7.25 -16.71
N LYS A 407 -1.85 -6.08 -16.05
CA LYS A 407 -2.82 -5.02 -16.42
C LYS A 407 -2.44 -4.24 -17.68
N CYS A 408 -1.18 -4.28 -18.12
CA CYS A 408 -0.78 -3.72 -19.42
C CYS A 408 -0.86 -4.75 -20.56
N GLY A 409 -1.44 -5.94 -20.33
CA GLY A 409 -1.62 -6.96 -21.36
C GLY A 409 -0.35 -7.74 -21.72
N ALA A 410 0.66 -7.73 -20.88
CA ALA A 410 1.94 -8.43 -21.08
C ALA A 410 2.10 -9.61 -20.12
N LEU A 411 1.16 -10.55 -20.16
CA LEU A 411 1.08 -11.68 -19.23
C LEU A 411 2.38 -12.50 -19.18
N GLU A 412 3.04 -12.71 -20.32
CA GLU A 412 4.29 -13.50 -20.39
C GLU A 412 5.41 -12.82 -19.59
N LYS A 413 5.50 -11.48 -19.64
CA LYS A 413 6.47 -10.73 -18.81
C LYS A 413 6.12 -10.79 -17.33
N ALA A 414 4.82 -10.81 -16.97
CA ALA A 414 4.39 -11.03 -15.59
C ALA A 414 4.83 -12.41 -15.08
N LEU A 415 4.68 -13.45 -15.91
CA LEU A 415 5.15 -14.81 -15.62
C LEU A 415 6.67 -14.87 -15.48
N GLU A 416 7.43 -14.21 -16.35
CA GLU A 416 8.91 -14.11 -16.24
C GLU A 416 9.31 -13.51 -14.88
N VAL A 417 8.69 -12.40 -14.45
CA VAL A 417 8.96 -11.80 -13.14
C VAL A 417 8.59 -12.77 -12.01
N PHE A 418 7.44 -13.41 -12.11
CA PHE A 418 6.96 -14.36 -11.10
C PHE A 418 7.91 -15.55 -10.94
N TYR A 419 8.38 -16.16 -12.03
CA TYR A 419 9.29 -17.33 -11.95
C TYR A 419 10.73 -16.97 -11.60
N ALA A 420 11.16 -15.73 -11.81
CA ALA A 420 12.49 -15.25 -11.43
C ALA A 420 12.70 -15.13 -9.90
N VAL A 421 11.61 -15.09 -9.13
CA VAL A 421 11.64 -14.96 -7.66
C VAL A 421 11.70 -16.35 -7.03
N GLU A 422 12.67 -16.60 -6.13
CA GLU A 422 12.81 -17.88 -5.42
C GLU A 422 11.79 -17.99 -4.28
N GLU A 423 11.75 -17.03 -3.36
CA GLU A 423 10.81 -17.01 -2.23
C GLU A 423 9.63 -16.11 -2.54
N LYS A 424 8.45 -16.70 -2.65
CA LYS A 424 7.21 -16.00 -2.98
C LYS A 424 6.28 -15.98 -1.78
N ASP A 425 5.90 -14.79 -1.34
CA ASP A 425 4.87 -14.62 -0.31
C ASP A 425 3.44 -14.76 -0.90
N VAL A 426 2.45 -14.72 -0.04
CA VAL A 426 1.03 -14.85 -0.43
C VAL A 426 0.59 -13.77 -1.42
N TYR A 427 1.20 -12.58 -1.36
CA TYR A 427 0.82 -11.45 -2.23
C TYR A 427 1.31 -11.67 -3.67
N VAL A 428 2.54 -12.16 -3.82
CA VAL A 428 3.13 -12.49 -5.14
C VAL A 428 2.32 -13.58 -5.83
N TRP A 429 1.95 -14.65 -5.11
CA TRP A 429 1.10 -15.72 -5.65
C TRP A 429 -0.28 -15.18 -6.05
N SER A 430 -0.92 -14.40 -5.17
CA SER A 430 -2.26 -13.86 -5.42
C SER A 430 -2.30 -12.88 -6.59
N ALA A 431 -1.25 -12.06 -6.77
CA ALA A 431 -1.14 -11.16 -7.91
C ALA A 431 -1.02 -11.91 -9.24
N MET A 432 -0.23 -12.98 -9.29
CA MET A 432 -0.10 -13.78 -10.52
C MET A 432 -1.39 -14.53 -10.85
N ILE A 433 -2.08 -15.09 -9.83
CA ILE A 433 -3.39 -15.72 -9.99
C ILE A 433 -4.41 -14.71 -10.55
N ALA A 434 -4.44 -13.48 -10.01
CA ALA A 434 -5.29 -12.41 -10.51
C ALA A 434 -4.97 -12.06 -11.97
N GLY A 435 -3.68 -11.94 -12.31
CA GLY A 435 -3.22 -11.70 -13.69
C GLY A 435 -3.70 -12.77 -14.66
N LEU A 436 -3.55 -14.05 -14.31
CA LEU A 436 -4.06 -15.17 -15.12
C LEU A 436 -5.58 -15.11 -15.28
N GLY A 437 -6.31 -14.81 -14.21
CA GLY A 437 -7.77 -14.67 -14.23
C GLY A 437 -8.24 -13.54 -15.16
N MET A 438 -7.61 -12.38 -15.10
CA MET A 438 -7.91 -11.24 -16.00
C MET A 438 -7.72 -11.59 -17.48
N HIS A 439 -6.75 -12.46 -17.80
CA HIS A 439 -6.46 -12.92 -19.15
C HIS A 439 -7.28 -14.17 -19.57
N GLY A 440 -8.26 -14.58 -18.76
CA GLY A 440 -9.12 -15.74 -19.05
C GLY A 440 -8.41 -17.10 -18.93
N ARG A 441 -7.21 -17.13 -18.29
CA ARG A 441 -6.44 -18.36 -18.05
C ARG A 441 -6.87 -19.06 -16.76
N GLY A 442 -8.17 -19.31 -16.57
CA GLY A 442 -8.75 -19.85 -15.32
C GLY A 442 -8.11 -21.17 -14.88
N LYS A 443 -7.90 -22.12 -15.78
CA LYS A 443 -7.24 -23.40 -15.46
C LYS A 443 -5.83 -23.19 -14.93
N ALA A 444 -5.04 -22.32 -15.55
CA ALA A 444 -3.69 -22.01 -15.09
C ALA A 444 -3.70 -21.27 -13.72
N ALA A 445 -4.73 -20.46 -13.44
CA ALA A 445 -4.91 -19.84 -12.13
C ALA A 445 -5.18 -20.90 -11.03
N ILE A 446 -5.99 -21.92 -11.31
CA ILE A 446 -6.25 -23.04 -10.40
C ILE A 446 -4.97 -23.88 -10.20
N GLU A 447 -4.24 -24.20 -11.26
CA GLU A 447 -2.96 -24.90 -11.17
C GLU A 447 -1.96 -24.14 -10.29
N LEU A 448 -1.97 -22.81 -10.39
CA LEU A 448 -1.09 -21.96 -9.59
C LEU A 448 -1.48 -21.96 -8.10
N LEU A 449 -2.78 -22.06 -7.77
CA LEU A 449 -3.24 -22.25 -6.39
C LEU A 449 -2.68 -23.55 -5.80
N PHE A 450 -2.70 -24.67 -6.55
CA PHE A 450 -2.15 -25.94 -6.08
C PHE A 450 -0.62 -25.85 -5.90
N LYS A 451 0.11 -25.22 -6.82
CA LYS A 451 1.55 -24.97 -6.67
C LYS A 451 1.89 -24.11 -5.46
N MET A 452 1.04 -23.13 -5.13
CA MET A 452 1.18 -22.32 -3.92
C MET A 452 1.11 -23.19 -2.65
N GLN A 453 0.19 -24.17 -2.62
CA GLN A 453 0.11 -25.14 -1.52
C GLN A 453 1.34 -26.05 -1.44
N GLU A 454 1.80 -26.58 -2.57
CA GLU A 454 3.04 -27.37 -2.66
C GLU A 454 4.25 -26.60 -2.10
N ALA A 455 4.30 -25.28 -2.36
CA ALA A 455 5.28 -24.36 -1.79
C ALA A 455 5.05 -24.04 -0.29
N LYS A 456 4.05 -24.65 0.36
CA LYS A 456 3.66 -24.43 1.76
C LYS A 456 3.26 -22.99 2.09
N VAL A 457 2.84 -22.22 1.10
CA VAL A 457 2.27 -20.89 1.29
C VAL A 457 0.75 -21.03 1.44
N LYS A 458 0.20 -20.59 2.57
CA LYS A 458 -1.24 -20.68 2.83
C LYS A 458 -2.01 -19.64 2.00
N PRO A 459 -2.99 -20.07 1.18
CA PRO A 459 -3.92 -19.14 0.54
C PRO A 459 -4.72 -18.33 1.58
N ASN A 460 -5.06 -17.09 1.23
CA ASN A 460 -5.90 -16.23 2.05
C ASN A 460 -7.21 -15.89 1.30
N ASP A 461 -8.03 -15.01 1.89
CA ASP A 461 -9.27 -14.50 1.34
C ASP A 461 -9.09 -13.87 -0.05
N VAL A 462 -8.03 -13.08 -0.25
CA VAL A 462 -7.72 -12.45 -1.54
C VAL A 462 -7.33 -13.49 -2.59
N THR A 463 -6.58 -14.51 -2.21
CA THR A 463 -6.22 -15.61 -3.11
C THR A 463 -7.47 -16.30 -3.65
N PHE A 464 -8.41 -16.66 -2.77
CA PHE A 464 -9.66 -17.31 -3.17
C PHE A 464 -10.57 -16.41 -4.00
N MET A 465 -10.67 -15.13 -3.65
CA MET A 465 -11.39 -14.16 -4.48
C MET A 465 -10.83 -14.14 -5.91
N ASN A 466 -9.51 -14.10 -6.07
CA ASN A 466 -8.86 -14.05 -7.39
C ASN A 466 -9.07 -15.36 -8.19
N VAL A 467 -8.99 -16.52 -7.54
CA VAL A 467 -9.23 -17.82 -8.21
C VAL A 467 -10.69 -17.94 -8.62
N LEU A 468 -11.65 -17.58 -7.78
CA LEU A 468 -13.07 -17.60 -8.12
C LEU A 468 -13.38 -16.61 -9.25
N CYS A 469 -12.80 -15.40 -9.25
CA CYS A 469 -12.90 -14.49 -10.39
C CYS A 469 -12.32 -15.10 -11.68
N ALA A 470 -11.21 -15.84 -11.58
CA ALA A 470 -10.63 -16.54 -12.72
C ALA A 470 -11.58 -17.66 -13.25
N CYS A 471 -12.25 -18.38 -12.36
CA CYS A 471 -13.29 -19.35 -12.74
C CYS A 471 -14.47 -18.66 -13.44
N SER A 472 -14.95 -17.53 -12.91
CA SER A 472 -16.02 -16.75 -13.55
C SER A 472 -15.65 -16.32 -14.97
N HIS A 473 -14.44 -15.79 -15.17
CA HIS A 473 -13.99 -15.33 -16.48
C HIS A 473 -13.74 -16.45 -17.49
N ALA A 474 -13.44 -17.66 -17.01
CA ALA A 474 -13.17 -18.82 -17.85
C ALA A 474 -14.36 -19.78 -18.02
N GLY A 475 -15.51 -19.50 -17.37
CA GLY A 475 -16.69 -20.37 -17.42
C GLY A 475 -16.50 -21.71 -16.68
N LEU A 476 -15.60 -21.77 -15.71
CA LEU A 476 -15.28 -22.96 -14.92
C LEU A 476 -16.22 -23.08 -13.72
N VAL A 477 -17.48 -23.47 -13.98
CA VAL A 477 -18.55 -23.45 -12.97
C VAL A 477 -18.34 -24.52 -11.91
N ASP A 478 -18.04 -25.74 -12.33
CA ASP A 478 -17.93 -26.90 -11.43
C ASP A 478 -16.67 -26.78 -10.56
N GLU A 479 -15.57 -26.30 -11.14
CA GLU A 479 -14.34 -26.00 -10.40
C GLU A 479 -14.57 -24.86 -9.39
N GLY A 480 -15.33 -23.83 -9.80
CA GLY A 480 -15.70 -22.72 -8.89
C GLY A 480 -16.52 -23.19 -7.70
N ARG A 481 -17.53 -24.06 -7.92
CA ARG A 481 -18.34 -24.68 -6.84
C ARG A 481 -17.48 -25.51 -5.90
N ALA A 482 -16.60 -26.36 -6.43
CA ALA A 482 -15.73 -27.21 -5.64
C ALA A 482 -14.79 -26.36 -4.75
N LEU A 483 -14.12 -25.39 -5.34
CA LEU A 483 -13.19 -24.50 -4.62
C LEU A 483 -13.91 -23.68 -3.54
N PHE A 484 -15.11 -23.18 -3.81
CA PHE A 484 -15.89 -22.43 -2.82
C PHE A 484 -16.28 -23.30 -1.62
N HIS A 485 -16.72 -24.55 -1.86
CA HIS A 485 -17.03 -25.49 -0.79
C HIS A 485 -15.80 -25.92 0.02
N GLU A 486 -14.64 -25.97 -0.60
CA GLU A 486 -13.37 -26.36 0.04
C GLU A 486 -12.72 -25.23 0.83
N MET A 487 -13.13 -23.96 0.65
CA MET A 487 -12.48 -22.80 1.30
C MET A 487 -12.31 -22.96 2.81
N GLU A 488 -13.37 -23.32 3.52
CA GLU A 488 -13.34 -23.44 4.98
C GLU A 488 -12.79 -24.80 5.44
N PRO A 489 -13.32 -25.97 5.00
CA PRO A 489 -12.90 -27.26 5.54
C PRO A 489 -11.47 -27.67 5.16
N VAL A 490 -10.98 -27.26 3.98
CA VAL A 490 -9.66 -27.67 3.49
C VAL A 490 -8.61 -26.59 3.75
N TYR A 491 -8.97 -25.32 3.49
CA TYR A 491 -8.01 -24.21 3.52
C TYR A 491 -8.12 -23.35 4.77
N GLY A 492 -9.19 -23.48 5.55
CA GLY A 492 -9.44 -22.68 6.75
C GLY A 492 -9.77 -21.22 6.46
N VAL A 493 -10.27 -20.92 5.26
CA VAL A 493 -10.69 -19.58 4.82
C VAL A 493 -12.20 -19.50 4.83
N VAL A 494 -12.77 -18.73 5.75
CA VAL A 494 -14.22 -18.55 5.86
C VAL A 494 -14.72 -17.69 4.68
N PRO A 495 -15.73 -18.16 3.91
CA PRO A 495 -16.28 -17.39 2.80
C PRO A 495 -16.91 -16.06 3.25
N GLY A 496 -16.39 -14.93 2.77
CA GLY A 496 -16.95 -13.60 3.01
C GLY A 496 -17.76 -13.07 1.83
N ALA A 497 -18.40 -11.91 2.00
CA ALA A 497 -19.30 -11.30 1.01
C ALA A 497 -18.72 -11.19 -0.42
N LYS A 498 -17.41 -10.96 -0.55
CA LYS A 498 -16.73 -10.90 -1.85
C LYS A 498 -16.69 -12.27 -2.55
N HIS A 499 -16.48 -13.35 -1.80
CA HIS A 499 -16.46 -14.71 -2.33
C HIS A 499 -17.85 -15.12 -2.83
N TYR A 500 -18.89 -14.80 -2.04
CA TYR A 500 -20.29 -14.98 -2.49
C TYR A 500 -20.59 -14.19 -3.76
N ALA A 501 -20.11 -12.94 -3.87
CA ALA A 501 -20.30 -12.17 -5.09
C ALA A 501 -19.64 -12.83 -6.32
N CYS A 502 -18.44 -13.41 -6.16
CA CYS A 502 -17.77 -14.16 -7.23
C CYS A 502 -18.57 -15.41 -7.61
N MET A 503 -19.12 -16.15 -6.64
CA MET A 503 -19.94 -17.34 -6.92
C MET A 503 -21.26 -16.97 -7.61
N VAL A 504 -21.93 -15.91 -7.18
CA VAL A 504 -23.12 -15.37 -7.86
C VAL A 504 -22.80 -14.96 -9.29
N ASP A 505 -21.62 -14.37 -9.55
CA ASP A 505 -21.18 -14.04 -10.91
C ASP A 505 -20.89 -15.30 -11.75
N ILE A 506 -20.26 -16.34 -11.17
CA ILE A 506 -20.02 -17.64 -11.83
C ILE A 506 -21.33 -18.28 -12.25
N LEU A 507 -22.26 -18.48 -11.30
CA LEU A 507 -23.56 -19.11 -11.52
C LEU A 507 -24.43 -18.29 -12.48
N GLY A 508 -24.43 -16.98 -12.25
CA GLY A 508 -25.23 -16.05 -13.03
C GLY A 508 -24.81 -15.99 -14.51
N ARG A 509 -23.51 -15.92 -14.81
CA ARG A 509 -23.00 -15.96 -16.21
C ARG A 509 -23.35 -17.29 -16.90
N ALA A 510 -23.34 -18.38 -16.16
CA ALA A 510 -23.68 -19.70 -16.67
C ALA A 510 -25.20 -19.92 -16.82
N GLY A 511 -26.05 -18.99 -16.37
CA GLY A 511 -27.51 -19.05 -16.46
C GLY A 511 -28.22 -19.74 -15.30
N PHE A 512 -27.48 -20.13 -14.23
CA PHE A 512 -28.05 -20.76 -13.03
C PHE A 512 -28.56 -19.67 -12.05
N LEU A 513 -29.59 -18.90 -12.51
CA LEU A 513 -30.06 -17.72 -11.76
C LEU A 513 -30.80 -18.11 -10.47
N GLU A 514 -31.52 -19.19 -10.46
CA GLU A 514 -32.24 -19.73 -9.30
C GLU A 514 -31.22 -20.14 -8.21
N GLU A 515 -30.19 -20.92 -8.58
CA GLU A 515 -29.12 -21.33 -7.66
C GLU A 515 -28.34 -20.11 -7.12
N ALA A 516 -28.10 -19.11 -7.97
CA ALA A 516 -27.46 -17.84 -7.54
C ALA A 516 -28.33 -17.13 -6.50
N MET A 517 -29.66 -17.14 -6.64
CA MET A 517 -30.56 -16.52 -5.68
C MET A 517 -30.65 -17.33 -4.37
N GLU A 518 -30.65 -18.66 -4.44
CA GLU A 518 -30.58 -19.56 -3.28
C GLU A 518 -29.32 -19.28 -2.49
N LEU A 519 -28.15 -19.20 -3.16
CA LEU A 519 -26.88 -18.88 -2.53
C LEU A 519 -26.89 -17.51 -1.82
N ILE A 520 -27.56 -16.51 -2.38
CA ILE A 520 -27.73 -15.20 -1.75
C ILE A 520 -28.56 -15.30 -0.47
N ASN A 521 -29.63 -16.10 -0.47
CA ASN A 521 -30.50 -16.30 0.68
C ASN A 521 -29.83 -17.10 1.81
N GLU A 522 -28.86 -17.97 1.47
CA GLU A 522 -28.09 -18.78 2.44
C GLU A 522 -26.88 -18.04 3.02
N MET A 523 -26.60 -16.80 2.57
CA MET A 523 -25.47 -16.04 3.10
C MET A 523 -25.60 -15.82 4.62
N PRO A 524 -24.53 -16.06 5.41
CA PRO A 524 -24.55 -15.86 6.86
C PRO A 524 -24.60 -14.37 7.26
N THR A 525 -24.31 -13.48 6.32
CA THR A 525 -24.29 -12.02 6.49
C THR A 525 -25.22 -11.35 5.48
N THR A 526 -25.63 -10.13 5.76
CA THR A 526 -26.44 -9.35 4.80
C THR A 526 -25.71 -9.18 3.48
N PRO A 527 -26.36 -9.48 2.34
CA PRO A 527 -25.74 -9.35 1.02
C PRO A 527 -25.30 -7.90 0.74
N SER A 528 -24.06 -7.76 0.28
CA SER A 528 -23.47 -6.46 -0.08
C SER A 528 -23.91 -5.99 -1.46
N ALA A 529 -23.65 -4.71 -1.77
CA ALA A 529 -23.92 -4.14 -3.09
C ALA A 529 -23.26 -4.92 -4.24
N SER A 530 -22.07 -5.50 -4.02
CA SER A 530 -21.37 -6.31 -5.02
C SER A 530 -22.11 -7.60 -5.37
N VAL A 531 -22.77 -8.23 -4.39
CA VAL A 531 -23.57 -9.47 -4.61
C VAL A 531 -24.78 -9.16 -5.48
N TRP A 532 -25.55 -8.13 -5.12
CA TRP A 532 -26.71 -7.71 -5.91
C TRP A 532 -26.31 -7.18 -7.29
N GLY A 533 -25.15 -6.51 -7.39
CA GLY A 533 -24.60 -6.05 -8.66
C GLY A 533 -24.24 -7.22 -9.59
N ALA A 534 -23.66 -8.31 -9.06
CA ALA A 534 -23.36 -9.52 -9.82
C ALA A 534 -24.64 -10.18 -10.34
N LEU A 535 -25.67 -10.33 -9.49
CA LEU A 535 -26.96 -10.89 -9.91
C LEU A 535 -27.63 -10.01 -10.98
N LEU A 536 -27.64 -8.69 -10.81
CA LEU A 536 -28.22 -7.77 -11.79
C LEU A 536 -27.48 -7.85 -13.14
N GLY A 537 -26.16 -7.98 -13.11
CA GLY A 537 -25.34 -8.21 -14.31
C GLY A 537 -25.73 -9.50 -15.03
N ALA A 538 -25.91 -10.60 -14.30
CA ALA A 538 -26.36 -11.89 -14.81
C ALA A 538 -27.79 -11.82 -15.42
N CYS A 539 -28.71 -11.16 -14.74
CA CYS A 539 -30.07 -10.95 -15.25
C CYS A 539 -30.08 -10.14 -16.56
N SER A 540 -29.13 -9.20 -16.71
CA SER A 540 -28.96 -8.46 -17.98
C SER A 540 -28.46 -9.32 -19.13
N LEU A 541 -27.70 -10.39 -18.85
CA LEU A 541 -27.26 -11.37 -19.87
C LEU A 541 -28.40 -12.28 -20.29
N HIS A 542 -29.17 -12.83 -19.33
CA HIS A 542 -30.22 -13.82 -19.53
C HIS A 542 -31.62 -13.22 -19.66
N MET A 543 -31.75 -11.89 -19.69
CA MET A 543 -33.01 -11.15 -19.87
C MET A 543 -34.10 -11.50 -18.84
N ASN A 544 -33.70 -11.88 -17.61
CA ASN A 544 -34.62 -12.13 -16.52
C ASN A 544 -35.03 -10.81 -15.86
N VAL A 545 -36.24 -10.34 -16.15
CA VAL A 545 -36.74 -9.04 -15.69
C VAL A 545 -37.09 -9.07 -14.20
N GLU A 546 -37.67 -10.13 -13.70
CA GLU A 546 -38.14 -10.22 -12.32
C GLU A 546 -36.98 -10.16 -11.32
N LEU A 547 -35.96 -10.98 -11.55
CA LEU A 547 -34.77 -10.95 -10.72
C LEU A 547 -33.95 -9.65 -10.91
N ALA A 548 -33.98 -9.04 -12.11
CA ALA A 548 -33.33 -7.77 -12.35
C ALA A 548 -33.97 -6.63 -11.56
N GLU A 549 -35.32 -6.59 -11.51
CA GLU A 549 -36.07 -5.60 -10.68
C GLU A 549 -35.74 -5.78 -9.21
N LEU A 550 -35.75 -7.02 -8.69
CA LEU A 550 -35.40 -7.33 -7.31
C LEU A 550 -33.95 -6.91 -6.98
N ALA A 551 -33.00 -7.34 -7.79
CA ALA A 551 -31.57 -7.05 -7.57
C ALA A 551 -31.27 -5.55 -7.61
N SER A 552 -31.90 -4.83 -8.55
CA SER A 552 -31.76 -3.38 -8.68
C SER A 552 -32.35 -2.64 -7.46
N ASP A 553 -33.54 -3.06 -6.97
CA ASP A 553 -34.18 -2.48 -5.79
C ASP A 553 -33.29 -2.64 -4.54
N GLN A 554 -32.74 -3.83 -4.30
CA GLN A 554 -31.85 -4.09 -3.19
C GLN A 554 -30.52 -3.30 -3.31
N LEU A 555 -29.98 -3.24 -4.51
CA LEU A 555 -28.74 -2.48 -4.77
C LEU A 555 -28.95 -0.97 -4.54
N LEU A 556 -30.06 -0.40 -4.98
CA LEU A 556 -30.38 1.02 -4.79
C LEU A 556 -30.73 1.37 -3.35
N LYS A 557 -31.24 0.42 -2.54
CA LYS A 557 -31.39 0.61 -1.10
C LYS A 557 -30.03 0.74 -0.40
N LEU A 558 -29.04 -0.05 -0.83
CA LEU A 558 -27.70 0.01 -0.27
C LEU A 558 -26.89 1.22 -0.79
N GLU A 559 -27.04 1.52 -2.06
CA GLU A 559 -26.35 2.59 -2.76
C GLU A 559 -27.32 3.46 -3.57
N PRO A 560 -27.99 4.46 -2.96
CA PRO A 560 -29.03 5.24 -3.63
C PRO A 560 -28.58 6.04 -4.86
N ARG A 561 -27.28 6.28 -5.00
CA ARG A 561 -26.67 6.99 -6.14
C ARG A 561 -25.99 6.04 -7.15
N ASN A 562 -26.21 4.73 -7.10
CA ASN A 562 -25.63 3.80 -8.03
C ASN A 562 -26.27 3.89 -9.42
N HIS A 563 -25.73 4.81 -10.26
CA HIS A 563 -26.21 5.00 -11.64
C HIS A 563 -26.03 3.75 -12.51
N GLY A 564 -25.05 2.89 -12.18
CA GLY A 564 -24.80 1.63 -12.88
C GLY A 564 -25.99 0.66 -12.79
N ALA A 565 -26.61 0.57 -11.61
CA ALA A 565 -27.81 -0.25 -11.40
C ALA A 565 -28.97 0.20 -12.28
N ILE A 566 -29.24 1.52 -12.33
CA ILE A 566 -30.31 2.10 -13.12
C ILE A 566 -30.06 1.87 -14.63
N VAL A 567 -28.81 2.02 -15.08
CA VAL A 567 -28.43 1.78 -16.47
C VAL A 567 -28.60 0.30 -16.84
N LEU A 568 -28.15 -0.65 -15.99
CA LEU A 568 -28.31 -2.07 -16.25
C LEU A 568 -29.78 -2.48 -16.30
N LEU A 569 -30.60 -2.03 -15.37
CA LEU A 569 -32.04 -2.30 -15.37
C LEU A 569 -32.72 -1.68 -16.61
N SER A 570 -32.36 -0.44 -16.99
CA SER A 570 -32.83 0.18 -18.22
C SER A 570 -32.46 -0.61 -19.45
N ASN A 571 -31.26 -1.24 -19.46
CA ASN A 571 -30.83 -2.11 -20.57
C ASN A 571 -31.65 -3.41 -20.63
N VAL A 572 -32.01 -4.02 -19.47
CA VAL A 572 -32.89 -5.20 -19.41
C VAL A 572 -34.25 -4.85 -20.00
N TYR A 573 -34.84 -3.71 -19.58
CA TYR A 573 -36.11 -3.28 -20.12
C TYR A 573 -36.09 -2.98 -21.62
N ALA A 574 -35.00 -2.34 -22.09
CA ALA A 574 -34.84 -2.04 -23.52
C ALA A 574 -34.74 -3.32 -24.35
N LYS A 575 -33.96 -4.32 -23.90
CA LYS A 575 -33.84 -5.64 -24.58
C LYS A 575 -35.14 -6.44 -24.57
N THR A 576 -36.01 -6.25 -23.57
CA THR A 576 -37.31 -6.93 -23.45
C THR A 576 -38.48 -6.10 -24.01
N GLY A 577 -38.18 -4.94 -24.65
CA GLY A 577 -39.18 -4.11 -25.32
C GLY A 577 -40.05 -3.25 -24.41
N ARG A 578 -39.73 -3.13 -23.10
CA ARG A 578 -40.49 -2.35 -22.11
C ARG A 578 -40.07 -0.85 -22.15
N TRP A 579 -40.31 -0.18 -23.24
CA TRP A 579 -39.83 1.20 -23.51
C TRP A 579 -40.44 2.26 -22.58
N ASP A 580 -41.65 2.04 -22.06
CA ASP A 580 -42.31 2.85 -21.04
C ASP A 580 -41.43 2.93 -19.77
N LYS A 581 -40.99 1.80 -19.24
CA LYS A 581 -40.12 1.70 -18.08
C LYS A 581 -38.72 2.27 -18.33
N VAL A 582 -38.18 2.11 -19.55
CA VAL A 582 -36.94 2.77 -19.97
C VAL A 582 -37.03 4.29 -19.85
N SER A 583 -38.18 4.85 -20.29
CA SER A 583 -38.40 6.30 -20.25
C SER A 583 -38.51 6.83 -18.82
N GLU A 584 -39.17 6.07 -17.92
CA GLU A 584 -39.27 6.39 -16.48
C GLU A 584 -37.88 6.42 -15.82
N LEU A 585 -37.06 5.38 -16.02
CA LEU A 585 -35.72 5.30 -15.44
C LEU A 585 -34.80 6.43 -15.97
N ARG A 586 -34.88 6.76 -17.24
CA ARG A 586 -34.11 7.86 -17.84
C ARG A 586 -34.55 9.23 -17.30
N LYS A 587 -35.84 9.38 -17.00
CA LYS A 587 -36.36 10.57 -16.32
C LYS A 587 -35.81 10.66 -14.90
N LEU A 588 -35.84 9.56 -14.15
CA LEU A 588 -35.27 9.47 -12.80
C LEU A 588 -33.78 9.87 -12.80
N MET A 589 -33.00 9.38 -13.76
CA MET A 589 -31.57 9.77 -13.87
C MET A 589 -31.36 11.26 -14.10
N ARG A 590 -32.20 11.88 -14.94
CA ARG A 590 -32.14 13.32 -15.21
C ARG A 590 -32.53 14.14 -13.99
N ASP A 591 -33.61 13.76 -13.33
CA ASP A 591 -34.16 14.46 -12.15
C ASP A 591 -33.19 14.37 -10.95
N SER A 592 -32.37 13.30 -10.88
CA SER A 592 -31.34 13.09 -9.85
C SER A 592 -29.96 13.66 -10.22
N GLU A 593 -29.83 14.39 -11.32
CA GLU A 593 -28.56 14.91 -11.85
C GLU A 593 -27.46 13.84 -12.06
N LEU A 594 -27.84 12.57 -12.18
CA LEU A 594 -26.93 11.46 -12.39
C LEU A 594 -26.44 11.46 -13.83
N LYS A 595 -25.17 11.74 -14.05
CA LYS A 595 -24.56 11.72 -15.40
C LYS A 595 -24.00 10.31 -15.67
N LYS A 596 -24.33 9.79 -16.85
CA LYS A 596 -23.70 8.56 -17.37
C LYS A 596 -22.24 8.84 -17.68
N GLU A 597 -21.34 7.98 -17.18
CA GLU A 597 -19.93 8.04 -17.56
C GLU A 597 -19.77 7.76 -19.07
N PRO A 598 -19.11 8.64 -19.84
CA PRO A 598 -18.90 8.42 -21.26
C PRO A 598 -17.91 7.26 -21.48
N GLY A 599 -18.19 6.45 -22.52
CA GLY A 599 -17.24 5.40 -22.93
C GLY A 599 -15.98 6.03 -23.52
N CYS A 600 -14.84 5.77 -22.88
CA CYS A 600 -13.52 6.20 -23.31
C CYS A 600 -12.65 4.99 -23.62
N SER A 601 -11.87 5.06 -24.69
CA SER A 601 -10.85 4.08 -25.05
C SER A 601 -9.50 4.78 -25.22
N SER A 602 -8.44 4.18 -24.69
CA SER A 602 -7.08 4.71 -24.81
C SER A 602 -6.12 3.72 -25.46
N VAL A 603 -5.12 4.24 -26.15
CA VAL A 603 -4.03 3.49 -26.78
C VAL A 603 -2.72 4.22 -26.49
N GLU A 604 -1.68 3.48 -26.07
CA GLU A 604 -0.33 3.98 -25.94
C GLU A 604 0.43 3.84 -27.26
N VAL A 605 0.98 4.94 -27.76
CA VAL A 605 1.87 4.96 -28.93
C VAL A 605 3.10 5.80 -28.61
N ASN A 606 4.29 5.22 -28.73
CA ASN A 606 5.56 5.90 -28.43
C ASN A 606 5.62 6.53 -27.01
N GLY A 607 5.04 5.85 -26.02
CA GLY A 607 4.99 6.35 -24.63
C GLY A 607 3.97 7.46 -24.36
N ILE A 608 3.12 7.79 -25.35
CA ILE A 608 2.05 8.79 -25.22
C ILE A 608 0.70 8.07 -25.23
N VAL A 609 -0.15 8.38 -24.28
CA VAL A 609 -1.52 7.85 -24.19
C VAL A 609 -2.46 8.73 -24.97
N HIS A 610 -3.09 8.19 -26.01
CA HIS A 610 -4.12 8.82 -26.82
C HIS A 610 -5.50 8.33 -26.39
N GLU A 611 -6.42 9.25 -26.11
CA GLU A 611 -7.77 8.94 -25.65
C GLU A 611 -8.80 9.27 -26.71
N PHE A 612 -9.82 8.42 -26.80
CA PHE A 612 -10.92 8.56 -27.77
C PHE A 612 -12.26 8.42 -27.05
N LEU A 613 -13.15 9.35 -27.29
CA LEU A 613 -14.56 9.28 -26.94
C LEU A 613 -15.37 8.84 -28.17
N VAL A 614 -16.64 8.49 -27.95
CA VAL A 614 -17.54 8.16 -29.08
C VAL A 614 -17.67 9.38 -30.01
N GLY A 615 -17.35 9.20 -31.29
CA GLY A 615 -17.44 10.28 -32.31
C GLY A 615 -16.44 11.41 -32.13
N ASP A 616 -15.32 11.17 -31.45
CA ASP A 616 -14.30 12.18 -31.18
C ASP A 616 -13.57 12.62 -32.43
N ASN A 617 -13.57 13.94 -32.68
CA ASN A 617 -12.89 14.61 -33.79
C ASN A 617 -11.73 15.52 -33.33
N SER A 618 -11.41 15.51 -32.04
CA SER A 618 -10.43 16.42 -31.44
C SER A 618 -8.98 16.02 -31.70
N HIS A 619 -8.74 14.74 -32.02
CA HIS A 619 -7.39 14.23 -32.25
C HIS A 619 -6.73 14.84 -33.48
N PRO A 620 -5.42 15.22 -33.44
CA PRO A 620 -4.71 15.82 -34.59
C PRO A 620 -4.78 15.00 -35.88
N LEU A 621 -4.81 13.66 -35.77
CA LEU A 621 -4.93 12.75 -36.93
C LEU A 621 -6.38 12.31 -37.19
N SER A 622 -7.39 13.06 -36.73
CA SER A 622 -8.80 12.66 -36.86
C SER A 622 -9.18 12.32 -38.32
N ARG A 623 -8.75 13.11 -39.32
CA ARG A 623 -9.01 12.83 -40.74
C ARG A 623 -8.50 11.46 -41.19
N ASP A 624 -7.28 11.11 -40.79
CA ASP A 624 -6.66 9.83 -41.17
C ASP A 624 -7.35 8.65 -40.44
N ILE A 625 -7.73 8.84 -39.15
CA ILE A 625 -8.45 7.86 -38.35
C ILE A 625 -9.82 7.56 -38.98
N TYR A 626 -10.59 8.59 -39.39
CA TYR A 626 -11.89 8.40 -40.02
C TYR A 626 -11.77 7.78 -41.41
N SER A 627 -10.79 8.18 -42.22
CA SER A 627 -10.48 7.52 -43.50
C SER A 627 -10.13 6.05 -43.31
N LYS A 628 -9.40 5.70 -42.21
CA LYS A 628 -9.08 4.32 -41.88
C LYS A 628 -10.30 3.53 -41.42
N LEU A 629 -11.24 4.16 -40.70
CA LEU A 629 -12.51 3.52 -40.34
C LEU A 629 -13.35 3.17 -41.55
N ASP A 630 -13.40 4.06 -42.56
CA ASP A 630 -14.09 3.80 -43.83
C ASP A 630 -13.46 2.63 -44.60
N GLU A 631 -12.11 2.55 -44.63
CA GLU A 631 -11.37 1.41 -45.19
C GLU A 631 -11.71 0.14 -44.48
N ILE A 632 -11.69 0.15 -43.10
CA ILE A 632 -12.07 -1.00 -42.26
C ILE A 632 -13.48 -1.46 -42.57
N ALA A 633 -14.45 -0.53 -42.59
CA ALA A 633 -15.86 -0.86 -42.88
C ALA A 633 -16.02 -1.52 -44.24
N ALA A 634 -15.37 -1.00 -45.29
CA ALA A 634 -15.40 -1.57 -46.64
C ALA A 634 -14.82 -3.00 -46.66
N LYS A 635 -13.67 -3.23 -46.01
CA LYS A 635 -13.04 -4.55 -45.93
C LYS A 635 -13.86 -5.54 -45.13
N LEU A 636 -14.42 -5.14 -43.99
CA LEU A 636 -15.26 -6.01 -43.17
C LEU A 636 -16.55 -6.40 -43.88
N LYS A 637 -17.18 -5.48 -44.64
CA LYS A 637 -18.34 -5.75 -45.45
C LYS A 637 -18.02 -6.79 -46.55
N SER A 638 -16.83 -6.74 -47.15
CA SER A 638 -16.40 -7.71 -48.16
C SER A 638 -16.22 -9.13 -47.62
N VAL A 639 -16.04 -9.31 -46.32
CA VAL A 639 -15.95 -10.63 -45.63
C VAL A 639 -17.25 -11.02 -44.94
N GLY A 640 -18.36 -10.30 -45.20
CA GLY A 640 -19.72 -10.69 -44.74
C GLY A 640 -20.09 -10.11 -43.37
N TYR A 641 -19.39 -9.08 -42.85
CA TYR A 641 -19.79 -8.43 -41.62
C TYR A 641 -21.03 -7.55 -41.84
N GLU A 642 -21.99 -7.74 -40.92
CA GLU A 642 -23.18 -6.90 -40.78
C GLU A 642 -23.24 -6.36 -39.34
N PRO A 643 -23.40 -5.03 -39.17
CA PRO A 643 -23.46 -4.42 -37.83
C PRO A 643 -24.64 -4.98 -37.02
N ASN A 644 -24.35 -5.44 -35.80
CA ASN A 644 -25.38 -5.96 -34.91
C ASN A 644 -26.14 -4.82 -34.21
N LYS A 645 -27.24 -4.39 -34.80
CA LYS A 645 -28.09 -3.29 -34.35
C LYS A 645 -28.83 -3.57 -33.02
N SER A 646 -28.89 -4.82 -32.54
CA SER A 646 -29.49 -5.17 -31.24
C SER A 646 -28.74 -4.60 -30.03
N HIS A 647 -27.51 -4.21 -30.21
CA HIS A 647 -26.68 -3.58 -29.17
C HIS A 647 -26.92 -2.07 -28.97
N LEU A 648 -27.66 -1.42 -29.88
CA LEU A 648 -28.08 -0.04 -29.72
C LEU A 648 -29.36 0.03 -28.87
N LEU A 649 -29.20 0.38 -27.62
CA LEU A 649 -30.28 0.54 -26.64
C LEU A 649 -30.88 1.95 -26.66
N GLN A 650 -30.94 2.58 -27.87
CA GLN A 650 -31.54 3.89 -28.12
C GLN A 650 -32.71 3.75 -29.07
N LEU A 651 -33.77 4.53 -28.82
CA LEU A 651 -34.89 4.69 -29.77
C LEU A 651 -34.40 5.54 -30.95
N ILE A 652 -33.74 4.89 -31.89
CA ILE A 652 -33.39 5.45 -33.20
C ILE A 652 -34.21 4.68 -34.22
N GLU A 653 -35.06 5.35 -34.99
CA GLU A 653 -35.97 4.68 -35.92
C GLU A 653 -35.26 4.33 -37.26
N GLU A 654 -34.29 5.14 -37.66
CA GLU A 654 -33.58 4.97 -38.95
C GLU A 654 -32.37 4.04 -38.78
N ASP A 655 -32.33 2.99 -39.58
CA ASP A 655 -31.31 1.95 -39.55
C ASP A 655 -29.91 2.45 -39.93
N ASP A 656 -29.83 3.43 -40.86
CA ASP A 656 -28.56 4.02 -41.27
C ASP A 656 -27.94 4.87 -40.19
N VAL A 657 -28.76 5.54 -39.35
CA VAL A 657 -28.28 6.32 -38.19
C VAL A 657 -27.77 5.38 -37.10
N LYS A 658 -28.39 4.22 -36.93
CA LYS A 658 -27.90 3.17 -35.98
C LYS A 658 -26.52 2.66 -36.41
N GLU A 659 -26.35 2.35 -37.68
CA GLU A 659 -25.11 1.84 -38.24
C GLU A 659 -23.98 2.87 -38.11
N HIS A 660 -24.28 4.13 -38.42
CA HIS A 660 -23.32 5.22 -38.23
C HIS A 660 -22.95 5.42 -36.76
N ALA A 661 -23.87 5.35 -35.81
CA ALA A 661 -23.58 5.47 -34.40
C ALA A 661 -22.66 4.34 -33.89
N LEU A 662 -22.87 3.08 -34.36
CA LEU A 662 -22.01 1.94 -34.04
C LEU A 662 -20.59 2.08 -34.65
N SER A 663 -20.46 2.70 -35.84
CA SER A 663 -19.15 2.86 -36.46
C SER A 663 -18.21 3.79 -35.69
N LEU A 664 -18.78 4.69 -34.88
CA LEU A 664 -18.06 5.73 -34.14
C LEU A 664 -17.72 5.39 -32.70
N HIS A 665 -17.90 4.12 -32.30
CA HIS A 665 -17.50 3.70 -30.95
C HIS A 665 -16.01 3.95 -30.69
N SER A 666 -15.67 4.38 -29.47
CA SER A 666 -14.31 4.76 -29.09
C SER A 666 -13.28 3.64 -29.30
N GLU A 667 -13.69 2.35 -29.14
CA GLU A 667 -12.83 1.19 -29.42
C GLU A 667 -12.40 1.13 -30.87
N LYS A 668 -13.33 1.41 -31.80
CA LYS A 668 -13.05 1.36 -33.24
C LYS A 668 -12.11 2.50 -33.65
N LEU A 669 -12.30 3.71 -33.06
CA LEU A 669 -11.40 4.84 -33.23
C LEU A 669 -9.98 4.51 -32.72
N ALA A 670 -9.88 3.93 -31.52
CA ALA A 670 -8.62 3.53 -30.91
C ALA A 670 -7.88 2.45 -31.74
N ILE A 671 -8.61 1.45 -32.25
CA ILE A 671 -8.04 0.39 -33.10
C ILE A 671 -7.61 0.97 -34.45
N ALA A 672 -8.40 1.85 -35.07
CA ALA A 672 -8.05 2.51 -36.33
C ALA A 672 -6.76 3.35 -36.15
N PHE A 673 -6.66 4.12 -35.07
CA PHE A 673 -5.45 4.86 -34.72
C PHE A 673 -4.24 3.93 -34.54
N GLY A 674 -4.42 2.81 -33.84
CA GLY A 674 -3.37 1.80 -33.67
C GLY A 674 -2.88 1.24 -35.00
N LEU A 675 -3.78 0.94 -35.95
CA LEU A 675 -3.44 0.45 -37.28
C LEU A 675 -2.67 1.45 -38.14
N ILE A 676 -2.81 2.77 -37.88
CA ILE A 676 -2.09 3.83 -38.58
C ILE A 676 -0.71 4.04 -37.95
N SER A 677 -0.61 3.94 -36.63
CA SER A 677 0.52 4.46 -35.86
C SER A 677 1.52 3.40 -35.41
N LEU A 678 1.10 2.12 -35.34
CA LEU A 678 1.94 1.00 -34.88
C LEU A 678 2.40 0.15 -36.05
N ALA A 679 3.57 -0.47 -35.90
CA ALA A 679 4.07 -1.45 -36.88
C ALA A 679 3.20 -2.74 -36.84
N PRO A 680 3.02 -3.45 -37.97
CA PRO A 680 2.21 -4.66 -38.02
C PRO A 680 2.63 -5.79 -37.06
N SER A 681 3.88 -5.76 -36.59
CA SER A 681 4.41 -6.74 -35.61
C SER A 681 4.11 -6.36 -34.16
N GLN A 682 3.61 -5.15 -33.91
CA GLN A 682 3.30 -4.68 -32.55
C GLN A 682 1.81 -4.84 -32.29
N PRO A 683 1.41 -5.48 -31.18
CA PRO A 683 0.00 -5.61 -30.85
C PRO A 683 -0.63 -4.26 -30.51
N ILE A 684 -1.85 -4.02 -30.99
CA ILE A 684 -2.64 -2.84 -30.62
C ILE A 684 -3.24 -3.11 -29.24
N ARG A 685 -2.88 -2.29 -28.23
CA ARG A 685 -3.42 -2.38 -26.87
C ARG A 685 -4.39 -1.26 -26.62
N VAL A 686 -5.66 -1.63 -26.40
CA VAL A 686 -6.74 -0.68 -26.12
C VAL A 686 -7.19 -0.89 -24.67
N VAL A 687 -7.25 0.18 -23.89
CA VAL A 687 -7.83 0.18 -22.54
C VAL A 687 -9.17 0.89 -22.60
N LYS A 688 -10.24 0.21 -22.15
CA LYS A 688 -11.63 0.70 -22.16
C LYS A 688 -12.15 0.84 -20.73
N ASN A 689 -12.71 1.99 -20.38
CA ASN A 689 -13.32 2.22 -19.06
C ASN A 689 -14.66 1.51 -18.83
N LEU A 690 -15.30 1.03 -19.89
CA LEU A 690 -16.56 0.27 -19.85
C LEU A 690 -16.35 -1.12 -20.45
N ARG A 691 -17.35 -2.02 -20.26
CA ARG A 691 -17.36 -3.32 -20.96
C ARG A 691 -17.44 -3.10 -22.48
N ILE A 692 -16.65 -3.88 -23.23
CA ILE A 692 -16.72 -3.87 -24.70
C ILE A 692 -18.09 -4.36 -25.16
N CYS A 693 -18.71 -3.72 -26.15
CA CYS A 693 -19.99 -4.20 -26.69
C CYS A 693 -19.78 -5.35 -27.68
N GLY A 694 -20.82 -6.17 -27.89
CA GLY A 694 -20.73 -7.33 -28.78
C GLY A 694 -20.35 -6.98 -30.22
N ASP A 695 -20.80 -5.83 -30.73
CA ASP A 695 -20.44 -5.36 -32.05
C ASP A 695 -18.95 -4.97 -32.16
N CYS A 696 -18.41 -4.21 -31.20
CA CYS A 696 -16.97 -3.90 -31.16
C CYS A 696 -16.11 -5.15 -30.96
N HIS A 697 -16.59 -6.13 -30.19
CA HIS A 697 -15.90 -7.40 -29.99
C HIS A 697 -15.80 -8.20 -31.31
N GLU A 698 -16.89 -8.31 -32.06
CA GLU A 698 -16.89 -8.99 -33.37
C GLU A 698 -16.04 -8.24 -34.40
N VAL A 699 -16.13 -6.91 -34.43
CA VAL A 699 -15.27 -6.08 -35.30
C VAL A 699 -13.79 -6.29 -34.99
N ALA A 700 -13.40 -6.33 -33.71
CA ALA A 700 -12.01 -6.57 -33.32
C ALA A 700 -11.51 -7.97 -33.75
N LYS A 701 -12.36 -9.02 -33.66
CA LYS A 701 -12.06 -10.37 -34.19
C LYS A 701 -11.78 -10.31 -35.69
N LEU A 702 -12.69 -9.70 -36.44
CA LEU A 702 -12.55 -9.60 -37.89
C LEU A 702 -11.34 -8.76 -38.32
N ILE A 703 -11.07 -7.62 -37.64
CA ILE A 703 -9.88 -6.80 -37.91
C ILE A 703 -8.62 -7.63 -37.66
N SER A 704 -8.55 -8.40 -36.57
CA SER A 704 -7.37 -9.23 -36.27
C SER A 704 -7.07 -10.22 -37.40
N ARG A 705 -8.10 -10.77 -38.05
CA ARG A 705 -7.96 -11.70 -39.18
C ARG A 705 -7.62 -10.96 -40.49
N VAL A 706 -8.35 -9.87 -40.81
CA VAL A 706 -8.23 -9.18 -42.10
C VAL A 706 -6.93 -8.40 -42.25
N TYR A 707 -6.43 -7.83 -41.14
CA TYR A 707 -5.19 -7.06 -41.11
C TYR A 707 -4.00 -7.87 -40.60
N ASN A 708 -4.19 -9.13 -40.20
CA ASN A 708 -3.18 -9.96 -39.54
C ASN A 708 -2.49 -9.23 -38.39
N GLN A 709 -3.33 -8.63 -37.53
CA GLN A 709 -2.90 -7.76 -36.44
C GLN A 709 -3.40 -8.30 -35.09
N ASP A 710 -2.50 -8.49 -34.15
CA ASP A 710 -2.87 -8.82 -32.79
C ASP A 710 -3.50 -7.59 -32.10
N ILE A 711 -4.69 -7.78 -31.53
CA ILE A 711 -5.41 -6.72 -30.81
C ILE A 711 -5.69 -7.21 -29.38
N LEU A 712 -5.32 -6.42 -28.40
CA LEU A 712 -5.64 -6.66 -27.01
C LEU A 712 -6.57 -5.54 -26.53
N VAL A 713 -7.75 -5.90 -26.06
CA VAL A 713 -8.67 -4.93 -25.46
C VAL A 713 -8.82 -5.30 -24.00
N GLN A 714 -8.41 -4.40 -23.12
CA GLN A 714 -8.75 -4.45 -21.71
C GLN A 714 -10.05 -3.70 -21.51
N ASP A 715 -11.08 -4.40 -21.09
CA ASP A 715 -12.30 -3.75 -20.63
C ASP A 715 -12.31 -3.65 -19.08
N ARG A 716 -13.40 -3.19 -18.50
CA ARG A 716 -13.51 -2.99 -17.04
C ARG A 716 -13.24 -4.26 -16.22
N TYR A 717 -13.41 -5.45 -16.80
CA TYR A 717 -13.39 -6.73 -16.06
C TYR A 717 -12.27 -7.67 -16.50
N ARG A 718 -11.87 -7.67 -17.76
CA ARG A 718 -10.93 -8.66 -18.31
C ARG A 718 -10.23 -8.20 -19.57
N PHE A 719 -9.28 -9.02 -20.03
CA PHE A 719 -8.64 -8.89 -21.33
C PHE A 719 -9.33 -9.74 -22.38
N HIS A 720 -9.44 -9.19 -23.59
CA HIS A 720 -9.83 -9.84 -24.83
C HIS A 720 -8.64 -9.84 -25.77
N HIS A 721 -8.06 -11.00 -26.03
CA HIS A 721 -6.96 -11.17 -26.98
C HIS A 721 -7.54 -11.64 -28.31
N PHE A 722 -7.50 -10.77 -29.30
CA PHE A 722 -7.98 -11.06 -30.66
C PHE A 722 -6.79 -11.39 -31.55
N ARG A 723 -6.79 -12.60 -32.11
CA ARG A 723 -5.77 -13.11 -33.02
C ARG A 723 -6.43 -14.03 -34.03
N ASP A 724 -6.08 -13.90 -35.32
CA ASP A 724 -6.54 -14.76 -36.41
C ASP A 724 -8.10 -14.92 -36.46
N GLY A 725 -8.85 -13.90 -36.09
CA GLY A 725 -10.32 -13.94 -36.06
C GLY A 725 -10.93 -14.60 -34.82
N HIS A 726 -10.12 -14.98 -33.83
CA HIS A 726 -10.58 -15.59 -32.59
C HIS A 726 -10.33 -14.67 -31.39
N CYS A 727 -11.13 -14.84 -30.34
CA CYS A 727 -10.90 -14.17 -29.06
C CYS A 727 -10.57 -15.18 -27.96
N SER A 728 -9.64 -14.84 -27.06
CA SER A 728 -9.28 -15.66 -25.88
C SER A 728 -10.46 -15.93 -24.94
N CYS A 729 -11.52 -15.12 -24.99
CA CYS A 729 -12.71 -15.29 -24.16
C CYS A 729 -13.64 -16.40 -24.66
N MET A 730 -13.43 -16.95 -25.88
CA MET A 730 -14.30 -17.95 -26.54
C MET A 730 -15.78 -17.53 -26.57
N ASP A 731 -16.01 -16.21 -26.69
CA ASP A 731 -17.31 -15.54 -26.66
C ASP A 731 -18.10 -15.72 -25.35
N TYR A 732 -17.44 -16.18 -24.29
CA TYR A 732 -17.97 -16.25 -22.92
C TYR A 732 -17.50 -15.03 -22.11
N TRP A 733 -18.35 -13.98 -22.12
CA TRP A 733 -17.97 -12.72 -21.46
C TRP A 733 -19.15 -11.82 -21.09
#